data_dc7c0def97c3517f0d2bc771d94ec1ab
#
_entry.id   dc7c0def97c3517f0d2bc771d94ec1ab
#
_cell.length_a   1.000
_cell.length_b   1.000
_cell.length_c   1.000
_cell.angle_alpha   90.00
_cell.angle_beta   90.00
_cell.angle_gamma   90.00
#
_symmetry.space_group_name_H-M   'P 1'
#
loop_
_entity.id
_entity.type
_entity.pdbx_description
1 polymer ?
#
loop_
_entity_poly.entity_id
_entity_poly.type
_entity_poly.pdbx_seq_one_letter_code
_entity_poly.pdbx_strand_id
1 'polypeptide(L)'
;MNIMKKVILSTLLLFTLGASAQQLKPSRLDVEKLNGKIDLNQDISGYSLSDLRILRNAFSARQGYCFMNADLRGIFSSTSWYETVLEKRFWDSEEYTEEGEKNAKRNRMAPISYTKEEQAFMAKLKAREDELKASNFPGTPGQLVNIANIVNPFQLSTFDPRLQKALSRQGFAIVPGEEDQLFHVYERNDYHNFPSFVTTDLFLQAFHMYFDCLLRDVEEQKMLPVMTEFSKTAYQEMSKIASQSKNPDMKAAAEYDMAFFAIAHTLLTGKQTLAFPASYKASAEVEIKNVKDAGIEYSEFLGYTPENGMPKYFYSIYRPRGHYTRSESLKQYFMGMMWLQSAPFGTDMTPYLKSALLIADVIGKNDKLTRLYETVNQPITFLMGQTDNVSLLQVYQLMKEQNLTPEECLKNKGTLAKIRKSIEDLGNKQTRIKPKDLISSPVKLNVIPQRYQPDAEVLQEMVDNENKPTLRPEPTGLDVLAAIGIQSAERILLKELNEQDRWNKYEENLQRMKQRMNEIDWNCCVANRWIASTKEINAVPEGAPYFMKTPQWDKKTLNSALASWAELKHDAILYAKQPFGAECGGYGVPEPITRGYVEPNIAYWTKAIELIDATNALLKKYDLTTEKSNSCTEELRDKAEFLLNCSRKELAGTRLSDEEYKQVEAIGSAFEYITLHLIQQKDEYLNGWDAVEGADKKIALVADVYTANAFNNPNPAVVYEAVGPAHEIYVVVEIEGYLYLTRGAVFSYREFHEALDTPRLTDEEWQEQLEQNSNKGIPEWMKEIIVPLNGKSLDNEKIFYSSGC
;
A
#
# COMPACT_ATOMS: atom_id res chain seq x y z
N MET A 1 28.87 24.89 49.32
CA MET A 1 28.65 23.55 48.73
C MET A 1 27.39 22.84 49.26
N ASN A 2 27.01 23.00 50.52
CA ASN A 2 25.84 22.31 51.12
C ASN A 2 24.48 22.91 50.75
N ILE A 3 24.38 24.15 50.36
CA ILE A 3 23.10 24.78 49.96
C ILE A 3 22.72 24.41 48.50
N MET A 4 23.69 24.30 47.62
CA MET A 4 23.42 23.87 46.24
C MET A 4 23.00 22.39 46.14
N LYS A 5 23.50 21.50 47.00
CA LYS A 5 23.06 20.10 47.05
C LYS A 5 21.62 19.96 47.57
N LYS A 6 21.13 20.82 48.44
CA LYS A 6 19.73 20.78 48.92
C LYS A 6 18.75 21.31 47.88
N VAL A 7 19.14 22.31 47.07
CA VAL A 7 18.29 22.81 45.97
C VAL A 7 18.18 21.80 44.83
N ILE A 8 19.30 21.16 44.48
CA ILE A 8 19.29 20.10 43.46
C ILE A 8 18.50 18.85 43.92
N LEU A 9 18.55 18.50 45.21
CA LEU A 9 17.79 17.37 45.74
C LEU A 9 16.29 17.67 45.85
N SER A 10 15.90 18.90 46.18
CA SER A 10 14.49 19.32 46.19
C SER A 10 13.91 19.51 44.78
N THR A 11 14.72 19.92 43.82
CA THR A 11 14.27 19.99 42.41
C THR A 11 14.17 18.62 41.79
N LEU A 12 15.08 17.65 42.11
CA LEU A 12 14.94 16.27 41.69
C LEU A 12 13.74 15.57 42.38
N LEU A 13 13.45 15.86 43.67
CA LEU A 13 12.26 15.28 44.33
C LEU A 13 10.94 15.84 43.76
N LEU A 14 10.92 17.13 43.35
CA LEU A 14 9.75 17.70 42.67
C LEU A 14 9.53 17.17 41.25
N PHE A 15 10.61 16.79 40.55
CA PHE A 15 10.49 16.09 39.27
C PHE A 15 10.11 14.61 39.38
N THR A 16 10.37 13.97 40.52
CA THR A 16 9.96 12.55 40.76
C THR A 16 8.56 12.40 41.32
N LEU A 17 7.93 13.45 41.83
CA LEU A 17 6.54 13.45 42.32
C LEU A 17 5.51 13.81 41.22
N GLY A 18 5.96 14.32 40.06
CA GLY A 18 5.11 14.64 38.92
C GLY A 18 4.93 13.49 37.89
N ALA A 19 5.64 12.38 38.06
CA ALA A 19 5.69 11.29 37.09
C ALA A 19 5.08 9.98 37.64
N SER A 20 4.07 10.05 38.49
CA SER A 20 3.16 8.92 38.62
C SER A 20 2.27 8.92 37.37
N ALA A 21 2.78 8.27 36.31
CA ALA A 21 2.06 8.08 35.07
C ALA A 21 0.62 7.69 35.39
N GLN A 22 -0.33 8.34 34.77
CA GLN A 22 -1.71 7.95 34.81
C GLN A 22 -1.79 6.53 34.24
N GLN A 23 -1.86 5.58 35.14
CA GLN A 23 -2.16 4.20 34.78
C GLN A 23 -3.67 4.04 34.75
N LEU A 24 -4.16 3.20 33.85
CA LEU A 24 -5.52 2.73 33.94
C LEU A 24 -5.77 2.20 35.33
N LYS A 25 -6.76 2.76 35.99
CA LYS A 25 -7.15 2.28 37.32
C LYS A 25 -7.96 1.01 37.14
N PRO A 26 -7.67 -0.07 37.91
CA PRO A 26 -8.55 -1.23 37.94
C PRO A 26 -9.97 -0.81 38.33
N SER A 27 -10.96 -1.44 37.68
CA SER A 27 -12.36 -1.21 38.05
C SER A 27 -12.57 -1.52 39.54
N ARG A 28 -13.29 -0.66 40.23
CA ARG A 28 -13.73 -0.88 41.61
C ARG A 28 -15.14 -1.47 41.67
N LEU A 29 -15.79 -1.63 40.53
CA LEU A 29 -17.12 -2.18 40.44
C LEU A 29 -17.09 -3.70 40.25
N ASP A 30 -17.85 -4.38 41.06
CA ASP A 30 -18.27 -5.75 40.82
C ASP A 30 -19.63 -5.71 40.09
N VAL A 31 -19.58 -5.76 38.75
CA VAL A 31 -20.76 -5.58 37.88
C VAL A 31 -21.79 -6.65 38.14
N GLU A 32 -21.39 -7.87 38.54
CA GLU A 32 -22.27 -8.97 38.91
C GLU A 32 -23.17 -8.60 40.09
N LYS A 33 -22.67 -7.81 41.04
CA LYS A 33 -23.44 -7.38 42.23
C LYS A 33 -24.35 -6.20 41.98
N LEU A 34 -24.29 -5.53 40.82
CA LEU A 34 -25.11 -4.37 40.52
C LEU A 34 -26.60 -4.70 40.37
N ASN A 35 -26.98 -5.97 40.26
CA ASN A 35 -28.39 -6.40 40.34
C ASN A 35 -28.99 -6.19 41.74
N GLY A 36 -28.17 -6.24 42.81
CA GLY A 36 -28.59 -6.06 44.19
C GLY A 36 -28.85 -4.59 44.56
N LYS A 37 -28.99 -4.35 45.87
CA LYS A 37 -29.18 -3.01 46.41
C LYS A 37 -27.91 -2.18 46.28
N ILE A 38 -27.96 -1.07 45.54
CA ILE A 38 -26.87 -0.10 45.39
C ILE A 38 -26.94 0.88 46.57
N ASP A 39 -25.81 1.11 47.24
CA ASP A 39 -25.71 2.15 48.27
C ASP A 39 -25.63 3.53 47.62
N LEU A 40 -26.70 4.31 47.77
CA LEU A 40 -26.81 5.66 47.20
C LEU A 40 -25.96 6.69 47.96
N ASN A 41 -25.39 6.34 49.14
CA ASN A 41 -24.52 7.22 49.92
C ASN A 41 -23.03 6.89 49.80
N GLN A 42 -22.67 5.89 48.97
CA GLN A 42 -21.28 5.48 48.83
C GLN A 42 -20.36 6.63 48.32
N ASP A 43 -19.11 6.58 48.76
CA ASP A 43 -18.06 7.50 48.24
C ASP A 43 -17.69 7.11 46.80
N ILE A 44 -17.92 8.04 45.90
CA ILE A 44 -17.62 7.90 44.48
C ILE A 44 -16.33 8.60 44.03
N SER A 45 -15.60 9.24 44.96
CA SER A 45 -14.41 10.03 44.63
C SER A 45 -13.29 9.23 43.98
N GLY A 46 -13.21 7.94 44.32
CA GLY A 46 -12.18 7.03 43.80
C GLY A 46 -12.54 6.23 42.56
N TYR A 47 -13.77 6.39 42.03
CA TYR A 47 -14.20 5.69 40.82
C TYR A 47 -13.61 6.30 39.56
N SER A 48 -13.28 5.43 38.58
CA SER A 48 -12.89 5.85 37.21
C SER A 48 -14.12 6.39 36.47
N LEU A 49 -13.87 7.07 35.34
CA LEU A 49 -14.96 7.53 34.48
C LEU A 49 -15.78 6.34 33.93
N SER A 50 -15.14 5.21 33.63
CA SER A 50 -15.80 3.96 33.24
C SER A 50 -16.69 3.42 34.33
N ASP A 51 -16.16 3.33 35.59
CA ASP A 51 -16.95 2.86 36.75
C ASP A 51 -18.19 3.72 36.97
N LEU A 52 -18.03 5.05 36.95
CA LEU A 52 -19.17 5.99 37.17
C LEU A 52 -20.24 5.80 36.09
N ARG A 53 -19.81 5.66 34.82
CA ARG A 53 -20.73 5.45 33.70
C ARG A 53 -21.47 4.12 33.81
N ILE A 54 -20.78 3.04 34.16
CA ILE A 54 -21.39 1.71 34.36
C ILE A 54 -22.38 1.77 35.54
N LEU A 55 -21.97 2.30 36.71
CA LEU A 55 -22.82 2.42 37.90
C LEU A 55 -24.07 3.25 37.62
N ARG A 56 -23.95 4.35 36.90
CA ARG A 56 -25.12 5.18 36.53
C ARG A 56 -26.11 4.43 35.65
N ASN A 57 -25.61 3.59 34.72
CA ASN A 57 -26.47 2.82 33.82
C ASN A 57 -27.01 1.51 34.45
N ALA A 58 -26.47 1.06 35.58
CA ALA A 58 -26.94 -0.13 36.28
C ALA A 58 -28.43 -0.04 36.68
N PHE A 59 -28.91 1.18 37.00
CA PHE A 59 -30.31 1.39 37.34
C PHE A 59 -31.26 1.12 36.15
N SER A 60 -30.83 1.35 34.95
CA SER A 60 -31.56 1.01 33.73
C SER A 60 -31.40 -0.48 33.37
N ALA A 61 -30.18 -1.03 33.49
CA ALA A 61 -29.87 -2.42 33.24
C ALA A 61 -30.75 -3.37 34.05
N ARG A 62 -30.92 -3.08 35.33
CA ARG A 62 -31.78 -3.84 36.27
C ARG A 62 -33.26 -3.92 35.85
N GLN A 63 -33.70 -3.04 34.98
CA GLN A 63 -35.06 -3.00 34.44
C GLN A 63 -35.11 -3.57 33.00
N GLY A 64 -34.06 -4.24 32.55
CA GLY A 64 -33.99 -4.82 31.22
C GLY A 64 -33.89 -3.77 30.08
N TYR A 65 -33.28 -2.62 30.36
CA TYR A 65 -33.01 -1.64 29.29
C TYR A 65 -32.06 -2.20 28.29
N CYS A 66 -32.46 -2.25 27.01
CA CYS A 66 -31.64 -2.71 25.90
C CYS A 66 -30.68 -1.58 25.49
N PHE A 67 -29.44 -1.68 25.92
CA PHE A 67 -28.43 -0.71 25.52
C PHE A 67 -28.09 -0.87 24.06
N MET A 68 -28.18 0.20 23.31
CA MET A 68 -27.70 0.26 21.92
C MET A 68 -26.19 0.53 21.83
N ASN A 69 -25.54 0.98 22.90
CA ASN A 69 -24.09 1.07 22.99
C ASN A 69 -23.49 -0.30 23.25
N ALA A 70 -22.66 -0.80 22.34
CA ALA A 70 -22.05 -2.12 22.43
C ALA A 70 -21.21 -2.31 23.70
N ASP A 71 -20.43 -1.32 24.10
CA ASP A 71 -19.62 -1.37 25.31
C ASP A 71 -20.45 -1.50 26.59
N LEU A 72 -21.55 -0.74 26.73
CA LEU A 72 -22.48 -0.87 27.87
C LEU A 72 -23.28 -2.17 27.79
N ARG A 73 -23.74 -2.54 26.57
CA ARG A 73 -24.42 -3.80 26.36
C ARG A 73 -23.53 -4.97 26.75
N GLY A 74 -22.33 -5.02 26.27
CA GLY A 74 -21.38 -6.11 26.50
C GLY A 74 -21.02 -6.27 27.99
N ILE A 75 -20.71 -5.18 28.71
CA ILE A 75 -20.34 -5.27 30.12
C ILE A 75 -21.52 -5.77 31.02
N PHE A 76 -22.77 -5.44 30.68
CA PHE A 76 -23.93 -5.97 31.40
C PHE A 76 -24.25 -7.41 30.96
N SER A 77 -24.15 -7.73 29.68
CA SER A 77 -24.33 -9.11 29.14
C SER A 77 -23.30 -10.10 29.66
N SER A 78 -22.14 -9.62 30.14
CA SER A 78 -21.17 -10.48 30.84
C SER A 78 -21.62 -10.93 32.24
N THR A 79 -22.74 -10.43 32.75
CA THR A 79 -23.29 -10.80 34.07
C THR A 79 -24.31 -11.92 33.96
N SER A 80 -24.44 -12.73 35.01
CA SER A 80 -25.39 -13.82 35.06
C SER A 80 -26.89 -13.38 35.09
N TRP A 81 -27.15 -12.11 35.27
CA TRP A 81 -28.50 -11.59 35.52
C TRP A 81 -29.07 -10.73 34.38
N TYR A 82 -28.25 -10.01 33.64
CA TYR A 82 -28.77 -9.01 32.71
C TYR A 82 -29.52 -9.61 31.54
N GLU A 83 -29.00 -10.67 30.90
CA GLU A 83 -29.68 -11.32 29.78
C GLU A 83 -31.08 -11.86 30.22
N THR A 84 -31.18 -12.46 31.41
CA THR A 84 -32.44 -12.93 31.93
C THR A 84 -33.47 -11.81 32.08
N VAL A 85 -33.05 -10.60 32.53
CA VAL A 85 -33.94 -9.45 32.68
C VAL A 85 -34.28 -8.84 31.32
N LEU A 86 -33.32 -8.82 30.39
CA LEU A 86 -33.48 -8.34 29.02
C LEU A 86 -34.45 -9.23 28.24
N GLU A 87 -34.30 -10.56 28.32
CA GLU A 87 -35.18 -11.52 27.69
C GLU A 87 -36.62 -11.37 28.17
N LYS A 88 -36.84 -11.27 29.49
CA LYS A 88 -38.16 -11.00 30.04
C LYS A 88 -38.81 -9.71 29.50
N ARG A 89 -38.01 -8.77 29.04
CA ARG A 89 -38.51 -7.53 28.46
C ARG A 89 -38.81 -7.67 26.96
N PHE A 90 -38.06 -8.49 26.24
CA PHE A 90 -38.20 -8.67 24.78
C PHE A 90 -39.02 -9.91 24.40
N TRP A 91 -38.95 -10.97 25.20
CA TRP A 91 -39.60 -12.25 24.95
C TRP A 91 -40.38 -12.63 26.22
N ASP A 92 -41.72 -12.55 26.19
CA ASP A 92 -42.56 -13.02 27.28
C ASP A 92 -43.00 -14.44 26.99
N SER A 93 -42.30 -15.40 27.62
CA SER A 93 -42.62 -16.83 27.72
C SER A 93 -42.31 -17.75 26.50
N GLU A 94 -42.22 -19.02 26.83
CA GLU A 94 -41.80 -20.19 26.07
C GLU A 94 -42.66 -20.55 24.84
N GLU A 95 -43.63 -19.73 24.41
CA GLU A 95 -44.52 -20.02 23.30
C GLU A 95 -44.76 -18.80 22.41
N TYR A 96 -44.64 -19.00 21.09
CA TYR A 96 -45.07 -18.07 20.04
C TYR A 96 -46.60 -17.98 19.99
N THR A 97 -47.21 -17.38 21.01
CA THR A 97 -48.65 -17.16 21.10
C THR A 97 -48.99 -15.69 20.91
N GLU A 98 -50.22 -15.38 20.42
CA GLU A 98 -50.67 -14.00 20.28
C GLU A 98 -50.65 -13.23 21.62
N GLU A 99 -50.81 -13.91 22.74
CA GLU A 99 -50.76 -13.33 24.07
C GLU A 99 -49.33 -13.05 24.51
N GLY A 100 -48.39 -13.93 24.20
CA GLY A 100 -46.95 -13.73 24.39
C GLY A 100 -46.44 -12.52 23.61
N GLU A 101 -46.83 -12.37 22.37
CA GLU A 101 -46.46 -11.17 21.56
C GLU A 101 -47.05 -9.86 22.13
N LYS A 102 -48.28 -9.89 22.60
CA LYS A 102 -48.90 -8.71 23.23
C LYS A 102 -48.18 -8.33 24.52
N ASN A 103 -47.80 -9.32 25.31
CA ASN A 103 -47.08 -9.13 26.57
C ASN A 103 -45.67 -8.61 26.30
N ALA A 104 -44.93 -9.19 25.37
CA ALA A 104 -43.60 -8.76 24.94
C ALA A 104 -43.63 -7.30 24.43
N LYS A 105 -44.64 -6.96 23.62
CA LYS A 105 -44.83 -5.58 23.13
C LYS A 105 -45.11 -4.59 24.29
N ARG A 106 -45.93 -5.00 25.27
CA ARG A 106 -46.19 -4.18 26.45
C ARG A 106 -44.94 -3.99 27.32
N ASN A 107 -44.16 -5.06 27.54
CA ASN A 107 -42.94 -5.02 28.33
C ASN A 107 -41.86 -4.16 27.66
N ARG A 108 -41.68 -4.28 26.33
CA ARG A 108 -40.78 -3.42 25.56
C ARG A 108 -41.12 -1.94 25.69
N MET A 109 -42.41 -1.60 25.72
CA MET A 109 -42.88 -0.23 25.84
C MET A 109 -42.96 0.28 27.28
N ALA A 110 -42.74 -0.58 28.29
CA ALA A 110 -42.76 -0.14 29.69
C ALA A 110 -41.64 0.90 29.96
N PRO A 111 -41.97 2.06 30.52
CA PRO A 111 -40.98 3.09 30.81
C PRO A 111 -39.99 2.62 31.87
N ILE A 112 -38.75 2.97 31.70
CA ILE A 112 -37.72 2.84 32.73
C ILE A 112 -37.99 3.92 33.77
N SER A 113 -38.10 3.53 35.06
CA SER A 113 -38.45 4.44 36.13
C SER A 113 -37.40 4.43 37.24
N TYR A 114 -37.25 5.55 37.93
CA TYR A 114 -36.27 5.71 38.99
C TYR A 114 -36.94 6.41 40.20
N THR A 115 -36.54 6.04 41.41
CA THR A 115 -36.94 6.79 42.62
C THR A 115 -36.26 8.17 42.62
N LYS A 116 -36.74 9.09 43.44
CA LYS A 116 -36.11 10.42 43.57
C LYS A 116 -34.68 10.35 44.09
N GLU A 117 -34.42 9.40 44.98
CA GLU A 117 -33.10 9.14 45.57
C GLU A 117 -32.14 8.56 44.49
N GLU A 118 -32.61 7.64 43.65
CA GLU A 118 -31.82 7.11 42.52
C GLU A 118 -31.53 8.22 41.50
N GLN A 119 -32.50 9.07 41.15
CA GLN A 119 -32.30 10.21 40.26
C GLN A 119 -31.28 11.18 40.84
N ALA A 120 -31.32 11.50 42.12
CA ALA A 120 -30.35 12.37 42.78
C ALA A 120 -28.92 11.76 42.76
N PHE A 121 -28.82 10.45 42.99
CA PHE A 121 -27.55 9.74 42.93
C PHE A 121 -26.99 9.65 41.50
N MET A 122 -27.83 9.35 40.50
CA MET A 122 -27.45 9.38 39.09
C MET A 122 -26.97 10.76 38.64
N ALA A 123 -27.62 11.84 39.15
CA ALA A 123 -27.16 13.21 38.88
C ALA A 123 -25.79 13.49 39.52
N LYS A 124 -25.52 12.98 40.74
CA LYS A 124 -24.20 13.05 41.40
C LYS A 124 -23.14 12.31 40.61
N LEU A 125 -23.46 11.10 40.09
CA LEU A 125 -22.56 10.33 39.24
C LEU A 125 -22.25 11.11 37.96
N LYS A 126 -23.26 11.65 37.29
CA LYS A 126 -23.10 12.42 36.06
C LYS A 126 -22.25 13.69 36.25
N ALA A 127 -22.46 14.41 37.37
CA ALA A 127 -21.63 15.59 37.68
C ALA A 127 -20.15 15.20 37.86
N ARG A 128 -19.88 14.04 38.47
CA ARG A 128 -18.51 13.54 38.63
C ARG A 128 -17.92 13.04 37.31
N GLU A 129 -18.71 12.43 36.42
CA GLU A 129 -18.28 12.11 35.05
C GLU A 129 -17.86 13.38 34.32
N ASP A 130 -18.66 14.46 34.37
CA ASP A 130 -18.39 15.72 33.68
C ASP A 130 -17.14 16.43 34.24
N GLU A 131 -16.90 16.36 35.55
CA GLU A 131 -15.67 16.84 36.20
C GLU A 131 -14.42 16.06 35.67
N LEU A 132 -14.50 14.72 35.55
CA LEU A 132 -13.39 13.92 35.04
C LEU A 132 -13.14 14.18 33.56
N LYS A 133 -14.19 14.30 32.74
CA LYS A 133 -14.09 14.65 31.34
C LYS A 133 -13.31 15.95 31.07
N ALA A 134 -13.44 16.95 31.94
CA ALA A 134 -12.67 18.20 31.83
C ALA A 134 -11.16 17.98 31.87
N SER A 135 -10.70 16.81 32.31
CA SER A 135 -9.30 16.42 32.36
C SER A 135 -8.87 15.47 31.23
N ASN A 136 -9.69 15.28 30.20
CA ASN A 136 -9.39 14.36 29.09
C ASN A 136 -8.08 14.72 28.38
N PHE A 137 -7.82 16.01 28.19
CA PHE A 137 -6.66 16.52 27.48
C PHE A 137 -5.85 17.50 28.37
N PRO A 138 -4.97 16.99 29.25
CA PRO A 138 -4.20 17.83 30.13
C PRO A 138 -3.18 18.74 29.43
N GLY A 139 -2.79 18.39 28.18
CA GLY A 139 -1.92 19.24 27.35
C GLY A 139 -0.51 19.46 27.91
N THR A 140 -0.08 18.60 28.82
CA THR A 140 1.25 18.69 29.43
C THR A 140 2.29 17.90 28.62
N PRO A 141 3.56 18.35 28.56
CA PRO A 141 4.60 17.59 27.87
C PRO A 141 4.69 16.14 28.34
N GLY A 142 4.59 15.19 27.42
CA GLY A 142 4.59 13.75 27.71
C GLY A 142 3.24 13.16 28.18
N GLN A 143 2.18 13.99 28.22
CA GLN A 143 0.84 13.56 28.60
C GLN A 143 -0.22 14.37 27.83
N LEU A 144 -0.46 13.99 26.58
CA LEU A 144 -1.45 14.65 25.73
C LEU A 144 -2.88 14.23 26.05
N VAL A 145 -3.08 12.98 26.47
CA VAL A 145 -4.39 12.42 26.79
C VAL A 145 -4.38 11.70 28.14
N ASN A 146 -5.48 11.83 28.88
CA ASN A 146 -5.69 11.15 30.15
C ASN A 146 -6.30 9.78 29.95
N ILE A 147 -5.47 8.76 29.75
CA ILE A 147 -5.94 7.38 29.54
C ILE A 147 -6.75 6.81 30.71
N ALA A 148 -6.66 7.37 31.92
CA ALA A 148 -7.51 6.94 33.05
C ALA A 148 -9.01 7.27 32.84
N ASN A 149 -9.34 8.13 31.87
CA ASN A 149 -10.70 8.49 31.50
C ASN A 149 -11.26 7.66 30.32
N ILE A 150 -10.50 6.69 29.79
CA ILE A 150 -11.02 5.73 28.78
C ILE A 150 -12.21 4.98 29.38
N VAL A 151 -13.32 4.87 28.64
CA VAL A 151 -14.56 4.26 29.14
C VAL A 151 -14.72 2.77 28.84
N ASN A 152 -13.92 2.23 27.94
CA ASN A 152 -13.95 0.81 27.52
C ASN A 152 -12.66 0.00 27.81
N PRO A 153 -11.92 0.25 28.92
CA PRO A 153 -10.68 -0.47 29.19
C PRO A 153 -10.92 -1.96 29.51
N PHE A 154 -12.13 -2.32 29.86
CA PHE A 154 -12.54 -3.69 30.18
C PHE A 154 -12.66 -4.61 28.95
N GLN A 155 -12.63 -4.05 27.74
CA GLN A 155 -12.62 -4.82 26.51
C GLN A 155 -11.23 -5.45 26.20
N LEU A 156 -10.19 -5.04 26.94
CA LEU A 156 -8.87 -5.65 26.86
C LEU A 156 -8.60 -6.54 28.08
N SER A 157 -8.11 -7.76 27.86
CA SER A 157 -7.66 -8.65 28.92
C SER A 157 -6.35 -8.19 29.54
N THR A 158 -5.46 -7.59 28.73
CA THR A 158 -4.16 -7.07 29.15
C THR A 158 -3.94 -5.65 28.61
N PHE A 159 -3.29 -4.81 29.42
CA PHE A 159 -2.93 -3.46 29.03
C PHE A 159 -1.48 -3.18 29.38
N ASP A 160 -0.58 -3.50 28.47
CA ASP A 160 0.86 -3.38 28.66
C ASP A 160 1.26 -1.94 29.08
N PRO A 161 2.12 -1.74 30.08
CA PRO A 161 2.56 -0.41 30.52
C PRO A 161 3.22 0.42 29.42
N ARG A 162 3.87 -0.22 28.43
CA ARG A 162 4.49 0.48 27.28
C ARG A 162 3.43 1.03 26.35
N LEU A 163 2.36 0.25 26.09
CA LEU A 163 1.20 0.70 25.34
C LEU A 163 0.52 1.88 26.05
N GLN A 164 0.27 1.76 27.37
CA GLN A 164 -0.30 2.85 28.19
C GLN A 164 0.52 4.14 28.09
N LYS A 165 1.86 4.00 28.16
CA LYS A 165 2.78 5.14 28.02
C LYS A 165 2.71 5.80 26.64
N ALA A 166 2.69 5.03 25.57
CA ALA A 166 2.57 5.54 24.22
C ALA A 166 1.22 6.25 24.01
N LEU A 167 0.11 5.62 24.39
CA LEU A 167 -1.22 6.21 24.32
C LEU A 167 -1.32 7.52 25.10
N SER A 168 -0.83 7.56 26.35
CA SER A 168 -0.84 8.80 27.15
C SER A 168 -0.01 9.92 26.53
N ARG A 169 1.17 9.57 25.96
CA ARG A 169 2.13 10.53 25.41
C ARG A 169 1.67 11.15 24.09
N GLN A 170 1.14 10.36 23.18
CA GLN A 170 0.89 10.74 21.78
C GLN A 170 -0.51 10.42 21.27
N GLY A 171 -1.33 9.71 22.06
CA GLY A 171 -2.71 9.39 21.73
C GLY A 171 -2.91 8.11 20.93
N PHE A 172 -1.85 7.51 20.44
CA PHE A 172 -1.89 6.26 19.68
C PHE A 172 -0.67 5.38 19.95
N ALA A 173 -0.74 4.13 19.51
CA ALA A 173 0.38 3.21 19.54
C ALA A 173 0.23 2.18 18.41
N ILE A 174 1.30 1.86 17.72
CA ILE A 174 1.37 0.79 16.73
C ILE A 174 1.96 -0.44 17.40
N VAL A 175 1.30 -1.58 17.21
CA VAL A 175 1.69 -2.87 17.77
C VAL A 175 1.87 -3.86 16.62
N PRO A 176 2.98 -4.61 16.58
CA PRO A 176 3.15 -5.65 15.58
C PRO A 176 1.98 -6.64 15.61
N GLY A 177 1.36 -6.89 14.45
CA GLY A 177 0.28 -7.85 14.25
C GLY A 177 0.74 -9.07 13.48
N GLU A 178 -0.10 -10.10 13.45
CA GLU A 178 0.13 -11.37 12.76
C GLU A 178 -0.95 -11.67 11.70
N GLU A 179 -1.91 -10.73 11.50
CA GLU A 179 -2.99 -10.92 10.53
C GLU A 179 -2.47 -10.92 9.08
N ASP A 180 -3.06 -11.78 8.26
CA ASP A 180 -2.70 -11.91 6.85
C ASP A 180 -3.02 -10.65 6.05
N GLN A 181 -4.11 -9.95 6.40
CA GLN A 181 -4.61 -8.76 5.70
C GLN A 181 -5.05 -7.67 6.69
N LEU A 182 -5.10 -6.40 6.24
CA LEU A 182 -5.54 -5.29 7.09
C LEU A 182 -7.00 -5.43 7.52
N PHE A 183 -7.88 -5.92 6.64
CA PHE A 183 -9.30 -6.05 6.93
C PHE A 183 -9.59 -7.10 8.03
N HIS A 184 -8.77 -8.13 8.23
CA HIS A 184 -8.94 -9.10 9.31
C HIS A 184 -8.88 -8.48 10.70
N VAL A 185 -8.09 -7.41 10.89
CA VAL A 185 -8.09 -6.67 12.17
C VAL A 185 -9.47 -6.06 12.45
N TYR A 186 -10.14 -5.56 11.42
CA TYR A 186 -11.46 -4.95 11.54
C TYR A 186 -12.56 -6.01 11.72
N GLU A 187 -12.46 -7.16 11.07
CA GLU A 187 -13.36 -8.29 11.30
C GLU A 187 -13.29 -8.80 12.73
N ARG A 188 -12.06 -8.93 13.26
CA ARG A 188 -11.88 -9.28 14.67
C ARG A 188 -12.45 -8.21 15.59
N ASN A 189 -12.44 -6.93 15.22
CA ASN A 189 -13.14 -5.88 15.99
C ASN A 189 -14.65 -6.11 16.00
N ASP A 190 -15.24 -6.42 14.84
CA ASP A 190 -16.68 -6.70 14.71
C ASP A 190 -17.08 -7.88 15.59
N TYR A 191 -16.42 -9.03 15.50
CA TYR A 191 -16.66 -10.18 16.37
C TYR A 191 -16.62 -9.88 17.86
N HIS A 192 -15.79 -8.91 18.29
CA HIS A 192 -15.58 -8.56 19.68
C HIS A 192 -16.34 -7.29 20.11
N ASN A 193 -17.11 -6.70 19.22
CA ASN A 193 -17.70 -5.36 19.38
C ASN A 193 -16.69 -4.31 19.88
N PHE A 194 -15.44 -4.43 19.40
CA PHE A 194 -14.39 -3.48 19.74
C PHE A 194 -14.45 -2.29 18.79
N PRO A 195 -14.37 -1.04 19.28
CA PRO A 195 -14.44 0.14 18.42
C PRO A 195 -13.36 0.17 17.35
N SER A 196 -13.75 0.18 16.08
CA SER A 196 -12.83 0.28 14.95
C SER A 196 -12.30 1.70 14.76
N PHE A 197 -11.00 1.83 14.46
CA PHE A 197 -10.37 3.04 13.92
C PHE A 197 -10.01 2.80 12.47
N VAL A 198 -10.86 3.24 11.56
CA VAL A 198 -10.66 2.99 10.12
C VAL A 198 -9.58 3.92 9.59
N THR A 199 -8.45 3.34 9.18
CA THR A 199 -7.29 4.05 8.67
C THR A 199 -7.35 4.26 7.15
N THR A 200 -6.56 5.21 6.66
CA THR A 200 -6.30 5.37 5.22
C THR A 200 -5.61 4.14 4.62
N ASP A 201 -4.85 3.40 5.41
CA ASP A 201 -4.10 2.21 5.02
C ASP A 201 -5.01 1.10 4.46
N LEU A 202 -6.16 0.85 5.09
CA LEU A 202 -7.14 -0.14 4.63
C LEU A 202 -7.59 0.13 3.19
N PHE A 203 -7.85 1.38 2.87
CA PHE A 203 -8.26 1.76 1.52
C PHE A 203 -7.10 1.73 0.52
N LEU A 204 -5.91 2.12 0.93
CA LEU A 204 -4.71 2.06 0.09
C LEU A 204 -4.44 0.63 -0.37
N GLN A 205 -4.48 -0.33 0.56
CA GLN A 205 -4.35 -1.75 0.23
C GLN A 205 -5.43 -2.23 -0.74
N ALA A 206 -6.69 -1.89 -0.50
CA ALA A 206 -7.77 -2.30 -1.39
C ALA A 206 -7.62 -1.69 -2.79
N PHE A 207 -7.10 -0.46 -2.89
CA PHE A 207 -6.79 0.18 -4.16
C PHE A 207 -5.63 -0.53 -4.88
N HIS A 208 -4.58 -0.92 -4.15
CA HIS A 208 -3.51 -1.76 -4.69
C HIS A 208 -4.09 -3.06 -5.27
N MET A 209 -4.85 -3.82 -4.49
CA MET A 209 -5.49 -5.06 -4.94
C MET A 209 -6.38 -4.85 -6.17
N TYR A 210 -7.11 -3.75 -6.21
CA TYR A 210 -7.93 -3.39 -7.37
C TYR A 210 -7.08 -3.11 -8.62
N PHE A 211 -6.05 -2.28 -8.47
CA PHE A 211 -5.20 -1.88 -9.59
C PHE A 211 -4.40 -3.06 -10.13
N ASP A 212 -3.84 -3.83 -9.24
CA ASP A 212 -3.12 -5.06 -9.47
C ASP A 212 -3.97 -6.05 -10.27
N CYS A 213 -5.18 -6.34 -9.82
CA CYS A 213 -6.14 -7.24 -10.47
C CYS A 213 -6.54 -6.80 -11.88
N LEU A 214 -6.78 -5.51 -12.03
CA LEU A 214 -7.12 -4.91 -13.30
C LEU A 214 -6.04 -5.17 -14.35
N LEU A 215 -4.81 -5.02 -13.94
CA LEU A 215 -3.68 -5.11 -14.83
C LEU A 215 -3.43 -6.56 -15.30
N ARG A 216 -3.62 -7.58 -14.45
CA ARG A 216 -3.58 -9.01 -14.83
C ARG A 216 -4.59 -9.34 -15.92
N ASP A 217 -5.84 -8.95 -15.72
CA ASP A 217 -6.89 -9.21 -16.70
C ASP A 217 -6.56 -8.61 -18.07
N VAL A 218 -6.07 -7.35 -18.08
CA VAL A 218 -5.70 -6.65 -19.31
C VAL A 218 -4.52 -7.34 -20.01
N GLU A 219 -3.54 -7.78 -19.28
CA GLU A 219 -2.33 -8.38 -19.86
C GLU A 219 -2.52 -9.79 -20.35
N GLU A 220 -3.14 -10.67 -19.57
CA GLU A 220 -3.41 -12.03 -20.00
C GLU A 220 -4.40 -12.09 -21.17
N GLN A 221 -5.49 -11.33 -21.08
CA GLN A 221 -6.60 -11.44 -22.01
C GLN A 221 -6.45 -10.57 -23.26
N LYS A 222 -5.78 -9.42 -23.15
CA LYS A 222 -5.66 -8.43 -24.24
C LYS A 222 -4.22 -8.29 -24.73
N MET A 223 -3.24 -8.02 -23.85
CA MET A 223 -1.89 -7.66 -24.29
C MET A 223 -1.06 -8.84 -24.73
N LEU A 224 -1.08 -9.99 -24.05
CA LEU A 224 -0.33 -11.19 -24.43
C LEU A 224 -0.67 -11.67 -25.86
N PRO A 225 -1.95 -11.83 -26.25
CA PRO A 225 -2.30 -12.18 -27.62
C PRO A 225 -1.83 -11.14 -28.65
N VAL A 226 -1.95 -9.84 -28.33
CA VAL A 226 -1.53 -8.75 -29.21
C VAL A 226 -0.01 -8.75 -29.42
N MET A 227 0.79 -8.91 -28.36
CA MET A 227 2.26 -8.94 -28.46
C MET A 227 2.77 -10.21 -29.11
N THR A 228 2.09 -11.33 -28.94
CA THR A 228 2.37 -12.57 -29.65
C THR A 228 2.18 -12.39 -31.18
N GLU A 229 1.06 -11.80 -31.58
CA GLU A 229 0.79 -11.52 -33.01
C GLU A 229 1.69 -10.43 -33.57
N PHE A 230 2.04 -9.41 -32.77
CA PHE A 230 3.02 -8.38 -33.12
C PHE A 230 4.38 -9.02 -33.46
N SER A 231 4.92 -9.82 -32.53
CA SER A 231 6.23 -10.46 -32.72
C SER A 231 6.25 -11.40 -33.93
N LYS A 232 5.17 -12.17 -34.14
CA LYS A 232 5.00 -13.05 -35.31
C LYS A 232 4.93 -12.27 -36.63
N THR A 233 4.15 -11.17 -36.64
CA THR A 233 3.99 -10.34 -37.84
C THR A 233 5.30 -9.63 -38.18
N ALA A 234 6.00 -9.07 -37.19
CA ALA A 234 7.31 -8.45 -37.36
C ALA A 234 8.34 -9.46 -37.90
N TYR A 235 8.41 -10.67 -37.35
CA TYR A 235 9.24 -11.75 -37.89
C TYR A 235 8.95 -12.04 -39.37
N GLN A 236 7.67 -12.12 -39.76
CA GLN A 236 7.27 -12.38 -41.14
C GLN A 236 7.73 -11.28 -42.11
N GLU A 237 7.59 -10.02 -41.72
CA GLU A 237 8.06 -8.89 -42.54
C GLU A 237 9.60 -8.88 -42.68
N MET A 238 10.33 -9.15 -41.57
CA MET A 238 11.79 -9.29 -41.61
C MET A 238 12.21 -10.47 -42.49
N SER A 239 11.51 -11.59 -42.46
CA SER A 239 11.75 -12.75 -43.31
C SER A 239 11.61 -12.41 -44.82
N LYS A 240 10.61 -11.62 -45.20
CA LYS A 240 10.45 -11.11 -46.56
C LYS A 240 11.64 -10.25 -46.96
N ILE A 241 12.09 -9.32 -46.14
CA ILE A 241 13.24 -8.45 -46.42
C ILE A 241 14.53 -9.28 -46.54
N ALA A 242 14.77 -10.22 -45.61
CA ALA A 242 15.95 -11.08 -45.64
C ALA A 242 16.04 -11.92 -46.94
N SER A 243 14.89 -12.40 -47.45
CA SER A 243 14.80 -13.20 -48.64
C SER A 243 14.86 -12.39 -49.95
N GLN A 244 14.38 -11.15 -49.95
CA GLN A 244 14.24 -10.33 -51.17
C GLN A 244 15.39 -9.30 -51.35
N SER A 245 16.03 -8.90 -50.24
CA SER A 245 17.06 -7.88 -50.31
C SER A 245 18.33 -8.37 -51.00
N LYS A 246 18.82 -7.55 -51.93
CA LYS A 246 20.13 -7.74 -52.57
C LYS A 246 21.28 -7.01 -51.81
N ASN A 247 20.94 -6.19 -50.84
CA ASN A 247 21.89 -5.50 -50.02
C ASN A 247 22.32 -6.39 -48.82
N PRO A 248 23.61 -6.73 -48.70
CA PRO A 248 24.08 -7.63 -47.66
C PRO A 248 23.85 -7.07 -46.26
N ASP A 249 24.00 -5.75 -46.04
CA ASP A 249 23.72 -5.12 -44.75
C ASP A 249 22.23 -5.19 -44.37
N MET A 250 21.34 -4.96 -45.32
CA MET A 250 19.90 -5.10 -45.13
C MET A 250 19.51 -6.53 -44.79
N LYS A 251 20.14 -7.49 -45.51
CA LYS A 251 19.87 -8.91 -45.21
C LYS A 251 20.35 -9.31 -43.82
N ALA A 252 21.57 -8.91 -43.46
CA ALA A 252 22.12 -9.21 -42.12
C ALA A 252 21.29 -8.59 -40.99
N ALA A 253 20.88 -7.32 -41.14
CA ALA A 253 19.97 -6.69 -40.17
C ALA A 253 18.63 -7.42 -40.06
N ALA A 254 18.01 -7.75 -41.21
CA ALA A 254 16.74 -8.48 -41.21
C ALA A 254 16.85 -9.89 -40.62
N GLU A 255 17.95 -10.62 -40.83
CA GLU A 255 18.19 -11.92 -40.20
C GLU A 255 18.37 -11.81 -38.66
N TYR A 256 19.06 -10.75 -38.17
CA TYR A 256 19.15 -10.46 -36.75
C TYR A 256 17.76 -10.17 -36.17
N ASP A 257 16.98 -9.30 -36.82
CA ASP A 257 15.66 -8.90 -36.40
C ASP A 257 14.66 -10.09 -36.41
N MET A 258 14.77 -11.01 -37.37
CA MET A 258 14.04 -12.29 -37.38
C MET A 258 14.35 -13.08 -36.09
N ALA A 259 15.64 -13.22 -35.75
CA ALA A 259 16.03 -13.95 -34.55
C ALA A 259 15.51 -13.25 -33.27
N PHE A 260 15.61 -11.93 -33.22
CA PHE A 260 15.10 -11.10 -32.10
C PHE A 260 13.60 -11.30 -31.87
N PHE A 261 12.77 -11.22 -32.91
CA PHE A 261 11.34 -11.43 -32.80
C PHE A 261 10.94 -12.90 -32.59
N ALA A 262 11.75 -13.86 -33.08
CA ALA A 262 11.54 -15.27 -32.79
C ALA A 262 11.82 -15.61 -31.31
N ILE A 263 12.85 -14.97 -30.71
CA ILE A 263 13.08 -15.04 -29.24
C ILE A 263 11.87 -14.47 -28.50
N ALA A 264 11.45 -13.24 -28.82
CA ALA A 264 10.27 -12.62 -28.19
C ALA A 264 9.03 -13.51 -28.27
N HIS A 265 8.72 -14.02 -29.45
CA HIS A 265 7.58 -14.92 -29.67
C HIS A 265 7.70 -16.24 -28.89
N THR A 266 8.93 -16.78 -28.77
CA THR A 266 9.17 -18.01 -27.99
C THR A 266 8.94 -17.78 -26.50
N LEU A 267 9.36 -16.62 -25.97
CA LEU A 267 9.14 -16.24 -24.59
C LEU A 267 7.65 -16.01 -24.29
N LEU A 268 6.94 -15.28 -25.18
CA LEU A 268 5.51 -14.99 -25.05
C LEU A 268 4.60 -16.23 -25.17
N THR A 269 5.04 -17.27 -25.88
CA THR A 269 4.23 -18.48 -26.11
C THR A 269 4.71 -19.71 -25.34
N GLY A 270 5.87 -19.63 -24.70
CA GLY A 270 6.55 -20.75 -24.07
C GLY A 270 7.08 -21.81 -25.07
N LYS A 271 6.88 -21.64 -26.39
CA LYS A 271 7.19 -22.62 -27.44
C LYS A 271 7.89 -22.00 -28.63
N GLN A 272 8.98 -22.60 -29.08
CA GLN A 272 9.65 -22.20 -30.30
C GLN A 272 8.88 -22.66 -31.53
N THR A 273 8.07 -21.80 -32.12
CA THR A 273 7.31 -22.10 -33.37
C THR A 273 7.86 -21.38 -34.60
N LEU A 274 8.66 -20.34 -34.41
CA LEU A 274 9.34 -19.61 -35.47
C LEU A 274 10.78 -20.09 -35.62
N ALA A 275 11.24 -20.28 -36.84
CA ALA A 275 12.59 -20.75 -37.13
C ALA A 275 13.63 -19.64 -36.96
N PHE A 276 14.74 -19.93 -36.35
CA PHE A 276 15.87 -19.00 -36.31
C PHE A 276 16.65 -19.03 -37.64
N PRO A 277 17.12 -17.91 -38.15
CA PRO A 277 18.12 -17.87 -39.21
C PRO A 277 19.37 -18.66 -38.81
N ALA A 278 19.97 -19.36 -39.76
CA ALA A 278 21.12 -20.24 -39.51
C ALA A 278 22.29 -19.51 -38.84
N SER A 279 22.50 -18.22 -39.21
CA SER A 279 23.52 -17.33 -38.67
C SER A 279 23.36 -16.99 -37.19
N TYR A 280 22.13 -17.07 -36.64
CA TYR A 280 21.84 -16.67 -35.26
C TYR A 280 21.24 -17.80 -34.42
N LYS A 281 21.09 -19.02 -34.98
CA LYS A 281 20.39 -20.12 -34.29
C LYS A 281 21.05 -20.46 -32.93
N ALA A 282 22.35 -20.64 -32.92
CA ALA A 282 23.07 -21.03 -31.70
C ALA A 282 23.02 -19.95 -30.62
N SER A 283 23.28 -18.67 -30.99
CA SER A 283 23.23 -17.56 -30.02
C SER A 283 21.80 -17.31 -29.51
N ALA A 284 20.76 -17.41 -30.35
CA ALA A 284 19.38 -17.26 -29.95
C ALA A 284 18.89 -18.36 -29.00
N GLU A 285 19.32 -19.61 -29.19
CA GLU A 285 19.01 -20.72 -28.26
C GLU A 285 19.69 -20.51 -26.89
N VAL A 286 20.93 -20.00 -26.88
CA VAL A 286 21.64 -19.62 -25.66
C VAL A 286 20.93 -18.45 -24.97
N GLU A 287 20.47 -17.47 -25.73
CA GLU A 287 19.78 -16.29 -25.22
C GLU A 287 18.48 -16.66 -24.47
N ILE A 288 17.64 -17.51 -25.08
CA ILE A 288 16.43 -18.01 -24.45
C ILE A 288 16.74 -18.75 -23.14
N LYS A 289 17.83 -19.54 -23.15
CA LYS A 289 18.26 -20.24 -21.94
C LYS A 289 18.67 -19.25 -20.84
N ASN A 290 19.51 -18.26 -21.16
CA ASN A 290 19.97 -17.25 -20.22
C ASN A 290 18.81 -16.43 -19.63
N VAL A 291 17.82 -16.07 -20.45
CA VAL A 291 16.58 -15.41 -19.98
C VAL A 291 15.83 -16.27 -18.98
N LYS A 292 15.69 -17.57 -19.24
CA LYS A 292 15.00 -18.51 -18.33
C LYS A 292 15.81 -18.80 -17.06
N ASP A 293 17.12 -18.86 -17.16
CA ASP A 293 18.01 -19.10 -16.00
C ASP A 293 18.16 -17.84 -15.11
N ALA A 294 17.86 -16.66 -15.66
CA ALA A 294 17.82 -15.36 -14.97
C ALA A 294 19.09 -15.02 -14.16
N GLY A 295 20.25 -15.40 -14.68
CA GLY A 295 21.56 -15.17 -14.05
C GLY A 295 22.26 -13.89 -14.51
N ILE A 296 23.59 -13.86 -14.38
CA ILE A 296 24.48 -12.77 -14.87
C ILE A 296 25.49 -13.38 -15.82
N GLU A 297 25.27 -13.28 -17.11
CA GLU A 297 26.07 -13.94 -18.14
C GLU A 297 26.42 -13.03 -19.33
N TYR A 298 27.42 -13.41 -20.14
CA TYR A 298 27.69 -12.75 -21.39
C TYR A 298 26.62 -13.07 -22.43
N SER A 299 26.31 -12.08 -23.29
CA SER A 299 25.37 -12.24 -24.40
C SER A 299 26.07 -11.97 -25.71
N GLU A 300 26.35 -13.04 -26.49
CA GLU A 300 26.85 -12.91 -27.87
C GLU A 300 25.77 -12.24 -28.75
N PHE A 301 24.50 -12.59 -28.54
CA PHE A 301 23.40 -12.08 -29.34
C PHE A 301 23.20 -10.57 -29.16
N LEU A 302 23.28 -10.05 -27.92
CA LEU A 302 23.13 -8.60 -27.61
C LEU A 302 24.47 -7.84 -27.68
N GLY A 303 25.60 -8.51 -27.99
CA GLY A 303 26.92 -7.90 -28.07
C GLY A 303 27.58 -7.57 -26.74
N TYR A 304 27.06 -8.07 -25.63
CA TYR A 304 27.66 -7.94 -24.30
C TYR A 304 28.73 -9.02 -24.13
N THR A 305 29.88 -8.77 -24.71
CA THR A 305 31.03 -9.70 -24.72
C THR A 305 32.34 -8.99 -24.35
N PRO A 306 33.36 -9.71 -23.81
CA PRO A 306 34.66 -9.14 -23.50
C PRO A 306 35.34 -8.53 -24.76
N GLU A 307 35.14 -9.10 -25.93
CA GLU A 307 35.71 -8.63 -27.21
C GLU A 307 35.17 -7.25 -27.59
N ASN A 308 33.94 -6.95 -27.21
CA ASN A 308 33.30 -5.65 -27.40
C ASN A 308 33.59 -4.68 -26.24
N GLY A 309 34.34 -5.10 -25.22
CA GLY A 309 34.61 -4.32 -24.02
C GLY A 309 33.37 -4.14 -23.10
N MET A 310 32.34 -5.02 -23.26
CA MET A 310 31.09 -4.94 -22.51
C MET A 310 31.11 -5.88 -21.28
N PRO A 311 30.46 -5.46 -20.16
CA PRO A 311 30.30 -6.33 -18.99
C PRO A 311 29.32 -7.48 -19.30
N LYS A 312 29.18 -8.39 -18.35
CA LYS A 312 28.09 -9.38 -18.35
C LYS A 312 26.73 -8.67 -18.35
N TYR A 313 25.77 -9.28 -19.03
CA TYR A 313 24.39 -8.82 -19.06
C TYR A 313 23.60 -9.38 -17.88
N PHE A 314 22.75 -8.55 -17.26
CA PHE A 314 21.97 -8.90 -16.08
C PHE A 314 20.64 -9.56 -16.48
N TYR A 315 20.64 -10.86 -16.70
CA TYR A 315 19.41 -11.60 -16.98
C TYR A 315 18.51 -11.75 -15.74
N SER A 316 19.01 -11.42 -14.54
CA SER A 316 18.19 -11.41 -13.32
C SER A 316 16.94 -10.55 -13.41
N ILE A 317 16.92 -9.53 -14.30
CA ILE A 317 15.74 -8.72 -14.57
C ILE A 317 14.58 -9.50 -15.21
N TYR A 318 14.86 -10.63 -15.88
CA TYR A 318 13.86 -11.47 -16.54
C TYR A 318 13.20 -12.48 -15.60
N ARG A 319 13.66 -12.60 -14.38
CA ARG A 319 13.03 -13.47 -13.38
C ARG A 319 11.60 -12.96 -13.09
N PRO A 320 10.56 -13.76 -13.37
CA PRO A 320 9.20 -13.40 -13.01
C PRO A 320 9.10 -13.24 -11.48
N ARG A 321 8.52 -12.14 -11.04
CA ARG A 321 8.33 -11.78 -9.63
C ARG A 321 7.13 -10.87 -9.49
N GLY A 322 6.80 -10.47 -8.26
CA GLY A 322 5.52 -9.87 -8.03
C GLY A 322 4.42 -10.82 -8.52
N HIS A 323 3.38 -10.29 -9.05
CA HIS A 323 2.27 -11.09 -9.53
C HIS A 323 2.51 -11.94 -10.79
N TYR A 324 3.63 -11.78 -11.46
CA TYR A 324 3.93 -12.65 -12.62
C TYR A 324 4.26 -14.08 -12.23
N THR A 325 4.38 -14.37 -10.94
CA THR A 325 4.48 -15.75 -10.44
C THR A 325 3.14 -16.51 -10.49
N ARG A 326 2.01 -15.82 -10.62
CA ARG A 326 0.65 -16.36 -10.41
C ARG A 326 0.15 -17.30 -11.52
N SER A 327 0.58 -17.14 -12.77
CA SER A 327 0.21 -18.03 -13.88
C SER A 327 1.34 -18.23 -14.89
N GLU A 328 1.29 -19.32 -15.67
CA GLU A 328 2.27 -19.54 -16.75
C GLU A 328 2.16 -18.51 -17.86
N SER A 329 0.97 -18.02 -18.17
CA SER A 329 0.74 -16.97 -19.15
C SER A 329 1.36 -15.63 -18.70
N LEU A 330 1.23 -15.28 -17.42
CA LEU A 330 1.85 -14.09 -16.84
C LEU A 330 3.39 -14.22 -16.83
N LYS A 331 3.95 -15.37 -16.47
CA LYS A 331 5.41 -15.61 -16.58
C LYS A 331 5.92 -15.43 -18.01
N GLN A 332 5.20 -15.98 -18.98
CA GLN A 332 5.54 -15.85 -20.39
C GLN A 332 5.43 -14.40 -20.85
N TYR A 333 4.36 -13.73 -20.48
CA TYR A 333 4.18 -12.32 -20.79
C TYR A 333 5.31 -11.47 -20.19
N PHE A 334 5.64 -11.67 -18.91
CA PHE A 334 6.74 -10.98 -18.25
C PHE A 334 8.06 -11.13 -19.02
N MET A 335 8.48 -12.37 -19.26
CA MET A 335 9.74 -12.62 -19.96
C MET A 335 9.76 -12.03 -21.37
N GLY A 336 8.66 -12.17 -22.11
CA GLY A 336 8.56 -11.64 -23.48
C GLY A 336 8.49 -10.12 -23.54
N MET A 337 7.73 -9.49 -22.63
CA MET A 337 7.68 -8.03 -22.54
C MET A 337 8.98 -7.46 -22.01
N MET A 338 9.58 -8.07 -20.99
CA MET A 338 10.88 -7.66 -20.49
C MET A 338 11.94 -7.74 -21.59
N TRP A 339 11.89 -8.77 -22.47
CA TRP A 339 12.76 -8.84 -23.63
C TRP A 339 12.57 -7.64 -24.58
N LEU A 340 11.36 -7.32 -24.94
CA LEU A 340 11.02 -6.20 -25.82
C LEU A 340 11.32 -4.82 -25.20
N GLN A 341 11.35 -4.72 -23.87
CA GLN A 341 11.60 -3.48 -23.12
C GLN A 341 13.07 -3.29 -22.69
N SER A 342 13.84 -4.35 -22.51
CA SER A 342 15.17 -4.25 -21.93
C SER A 342 16.32 -4.67 -22.86
N ALA A 343 16.07 -5.54 -23.85
CA ALA A 343 17.07 -5.88 -24.84
C ALA A 343 17.40 -4.65 -25.73
N PRO A 344 18.60 -4.06 -25.59
CA PRO A 344 18.86 -2.72 -26.11
C PRO A 344 19.45 -2.73 -27.52
N PHE A 345 19.08 -1.72 -28.32
CA PHE A 345 19.77 -1.34 -29.53
C PHE A 345 20.57 -0.05 -29.25
N GLY A 346 21.84 -0.19 -28.89
CA GLY A 346 22.69 0.96 -28.59
C GLY A 346 23.05 1.78 -29.85
N THR A 347 22.98 3.11 -29.75
CA THR A 347 23.31 3.98 -30.88
C THR A 347 24.81 3.97 -31.24
N ASP A 348 25.69 3.65 -30.29
CA ASP A 348 27.14 3.47 -30.49
C ASP A 348 27.49 2.15 -31.19
N MET A 349 26.64 1.13 -31.06
CA MET A 349 26.88 -0.18 -31.69
C MET A 349 26.24 -0.25 -33.09
N THR A 350 27.05 -0.01 -34.11
CA THR A 350 26.57 0.11 -35.49
C THR A 350 25.68 -1.03 -36.00
N PRO A 351 25.92 -2.34 -35.75
CA PRO A 351 25.02 -3.40 -36.19
C PRO A 351 23.60 -3.25 -35.59
N TYR A 352 23.51 -2.99 -34.30
CA TYR A 352 22.24 -2.88 -33.60
C TYR A 352 21.46 -1.61 -33.95
N LEU A 353 22.18 -0.48 -34.21
CA LEU A 353 21.53 0.72 -34.74
C LEU A 353 20.93 0.45 -36.14
N LYS A 354 21.63 -0.29 -37.02
CA LYS A 354 21.10 -0.67 -38.32
C LYS A 354 19.81 -1.48 -38.22
N SER A 355 19.77 -2.45 -37.30
CA SER A 355 18.56 -3.23 -36.94
C SER A 355 17.45 -2.34 -36.45
N ALA A 356 17.71 -1.46 -35.49
CA ALA A 356 16.69 -0.54 -34.96
C ALA A 356 16.05 0.35 -36.04
N LEU A 357 16.86 0.85 -37.00
CA LEU A 357 16.34 1.63 -38.14
C LEU A 357 15.44 0.79 -39.06
N LEU A 358 15.78 -0.46 -39.27
CA LEU A 358 14.97 -1.37 -40.09
C LEU A 358 13.65 -1.72 -39.34
N ILE A 359 13.70 -2.06 -38.06
CA ILE A 359 12.51 -2.34 -37.27
C ILE A 359 11.58 -1.11 -37.25
N ALA A 360 12.13 0.09 -37.02
CA ALA A 360 11.38 1.33 -37.01
C ALA A 360 10.62 1.58 -38.32
N ASP A 361 11.30 1.39 -39.48
CA ASP A 361 10.70 1.54 -40.79
C ASP A 361 9.60 0.52 -41.07
N VAL A 362 9.82 -0.74 -40.69
CA VAL A 362 8.85 -1.83 -40.86
C VAL A 362 7.61 -1.59 -40.00
N ILE A 363 7.77 -1.21 -38.73
CA ILE A 363 6.63 -0.89 -37.86
C ILE A 363 5.87 0.32 -38.40
N GLY A 364 6.57 1.40 -38.75
CA GLY A 364 5.96 2.66 -39.17
C GLY A 364 5.28 2.63 -40.53
N LYS A 365 5.66 1.68 -41.43
CA LYS A 365 5.05 1.50 -42.76
C LYS A 365 3.94 0.45 -42.78
N ASN A 366 3.89 -0.45 -41.81
CA ASN A 366 2.91 -1.52 -41.77
C ASN A 366 1.76 -1.17 -40.80
N ASP A 367 0.60 -0.77 -41.34
CA ASP A 367 -0.57 -0.36 -40.53
C ASP A 367 -1.01 -1.42 -39.52
N LYS A 368 -0.80 -2.71 -39.79
CA LYS A 368 -1.12 -3.77 -38.82
C LYS A 368 -0.14 -3.73 -37.65
N LEU A 369 1.17 -3.63 -37.93
CA LEU A 369 2.17 -3.56 -36.87
C LEU A 369 2.04 -2.29 -36.05
N THR A 370 1.80 -1.13 -36.68
CA THR A 370 1.56 0.13 -35.97
C THR A 370 0.36 0.00 -35.02
N ARG A 371 -0.76 -0.56 -35.48
CA ARG A 371 -1.96 -0.78 -34.62
C ARG A 371 -1.67 -1.72 -33.46
N LEU A 372 -1.05 -2.88 -33.71
CA LEU A 372 -0.70 -3.82 -32.64
C LEU A 372 0.23 -3.18 -31.62
N TYR A 373 1.21 -2.43 -32.07
CA TYR A 373 2.13 -1.67 -31.20
C TYR A 373 1.39 -0.65 -30.31
N GLU A 374 0.53 0.18 -30.92
CA GLU A 374 -0.21 1.22 -30.21
C GLU A 374 -1.27 0.65 -29.25
N THR A 375 -1.89 -0.49 -29.59
CA THR A 375 -2.87 -1.18 -28.72
C THR A 375 -2.26 -1.54 -27.36
N VAL A 376 -0.98 -1.77 -27.26
CA VAL A 376 -0.28 -2.03 -25.99
C VAL A 376 0.39 -0.77 -25.45
N ASN A 377 1.05 0.00 -26.31
CA ASN A 377 1.86 1.14 -25.87
C ASN A 377 1.03 2.30 -25.30
N GLN A 378 -0.18 2.55 -25.84
CA GLN A 378 -1.03 3.65 -25.36
C GLN A 378 -1.60 3.39 -23.94
N PRO A 379 -2.21 2.24 -23.63
CA PRO A 379 -2.65 1.96 -22.25
C PRO A 379 -1.50 2.04 -21.25
N ILE A 380 -0.35 1.46 -21.54
CA ILE A 380 0.84 1.52 -20.66
C ILE A 380 1.27 2.97 -20.43
N THR A 381 1.20 3.85 -21.46
CA THR A 381 1.50 5.27 -21.28
C THR A 381 0.58 5.95 -20.26
N PHE A 382 -0.69 5.61 -20.28
CA PHE A 382 -1.66 6.18 -19.33
C PHE A 382 -1.59 5.57 -17.94
N LEU A 383 -1.23 4.30 -17.84
CA LEU A 383 -1.08 3.65 -16.56
C LEU A 383 0.23 4.09 -15.88
N MET A 384 1.35 4.03 -16.60
CA MET A 384 2.70 4.11 -16.05
C MET A 384 3.49 5.38 -16.43
N GLY A 385 2.99 6.18 -17.35
CA GLY A 385 3.65 7.42 -17.77
C GLY A 385 4.27 7.39 -19.17
N GLN A 386 4.79 8.54 -19.57
CA GLN A 386 5.40 8.75 -20.87
C GLN A 386 6.68 7.94 -21.05
N THR A 387 7.08 7.74 -22.30
CA THR A 387 8.33 7.03 -22.63
C THR A 387 9.56 7.82 -22.18
N ASP A 388 10.48 7.18 -21.49
CA ASP A 388 11.78 7.76 -21.15
C ASP A 388 12.78 7.59 -22.31
N ASN A 389 12.82 6.40 -22.91
CA ASN A 389 13.66 6.11 -24.07
C ASN A 389 13.01 6.59 -25.37
N VAL A 390 13.84 6.89 -26.38
CA VAL A 390 13.37 7.19 -27.74
C VAL A 390 12.66 5.95 -28.30
N SER A 391 11.41 6.12 -28.75
CA SER A 391 10.65 5.03 -29.34
C SER A 391 10.99 4.79 -30.82
N LEU A 392 10.76 3.57 -31.28
CA LEU A 392 10.99 3.24 -32.71
C LEU A 392 10.08 4.03 -33.66
N LEU A 393 8.88 4.41 -33.23
CA LEU A 393 8.03 5.31 -34.04
C LEU A 393 8.61 6.72 -34.14
N GLN A 394 9.28 7.23 -33.10
CA GLN A 394 10.03 8.49 -33.19
C GLN A 394 11.24 8.38 -34.14
N VAL A 395 11.93 7.26 -34.10
CA VAL A 395 13.04 6.98 -35.07
C VAL A 395 12.49 6.95 -36.48
N TYR A 396 11.39 6.28 -36.75
CA TYR A 396 10.72 6.30 -38.07
C TYR A 396 10.35 7.72 -38.49
N GLN A 397 9.81 8.52 -37.59
CA GLN A 397 9.46 9.92 -37.89
C GLN A 397 10.69 10.74 -38.22
N LEU A 398 11.81 10.60 -37.51
CA LEU A 398 13.07 11.27 -37.81
C LEU A 398 13.62 10.87 -39.20
N MET A 399 13.52 9.58 -39.60
CA MET A 399 13.89 9.14 -40.93
C MET A 399 12.98 9.77 -41.98
N LYS A 400 11.69 9.80 -41.78
CA LYS A 400 10.69 10.39 -42.67
C LYS A 400 10.93 11.90 -42.91
N GLU A 401 11.14 12.65 -41.82
CA GLU A 401 11.42 14.10 -41.87
C GLU A 401 12.70 14.42 -42.64
N GLN A 402 13.69 13.53 -42.61
CA GLN A 402 14.94 13.68 -43.34
C GLN A 402 14.94 13.04 -44.73
N ASN A 403 13.79 12.48 -45.15
CA ASN A 403 13.62 11.70 -46.39
C ASN A 403 14.65 10.57 -46.53
N LEU A 404 14.90 9.83 -45.42
CA LEU A 404 15.84 8.73 -45.37
C LEU A 404 15.14 7.39 -45.36
N THR A 405 15.71 6.43 -46.08
CA THR A 405 15.32 5.01 -46.04
C THR A 405 16.35 4.22 -45.26
N PRO A 406 15.95 3.06 -44.62
CA PRO A 406 16.94 2.17 -44.02
C PRO A 406 18.08 1.78 -44.99
N GLU A 407 17.72 1.47 -46.22
CA GLU A 407 18.74 1.06 -47.23
C GLU A 407 19.79 2.13 -47.48
N GLU A 408 19.41 3.40 -47.53
CA GLU A 408 20.35 4.53 -47.67
C GLU A 408 21.22 4.69 -46.42
N CYS A 409 20.62 4.56 -45.22
CA CYS A 409 21.35 4.64 -43.96
C CYS A 409 22.36 3.49 -43.82
N LEU A 410 22.00 2.28 -44.23
CA LEU A 410 22.85 1.11 -44.08
C LEU A 410 24.01 1.12 -45.10
N LYS A 411 23.81 1.66 -46.32
CA LYS A 411 24.84 1.77 -47.37
C LYS A 411 25.83 2.90 -47.13
N ASN A 412 25.39 4.01 -46.55
CA ASN A 412 26.19 5.24 -46.48
C ASN A 412 26.55 5.60 -45.04
N LYS A 413 27.83 5.49 -44.67
CA LYS A 413 28.34 5.82 -43.34
C LYS A 413 28.01 7.27 -42.89
N GLY A 414 28.03 8.22 -43.83
CA GLY A 414 27.68 9.61 -43.51
C GLY A 414 26.20 9.81 -43.18
N THR A 415 25.32 9.12 -43.95
CA THR A 415 23.86 9.12 -43.67
C THR A 415 23.55 8.43 -42.35
N LEU A 416 24.19 7.30 -42.07
CA LEU A 416 24.06 6.60 -40.80
C LEU A 416 24.52 7.47 -39.62
N ALA A 417 25.64 8.18 -39.76
CA ALA A 417 26.13 9.10 -38.72
C ALA A 417 25.18 10.28 -38.51
N LYS A 418 24.54 10.80 -39.56
CA LYS A 418 23.57 11.89 -39.48
C LYS A 418 22.32 11.46 -38.68
N ILE A 419 21.71 10.33 -39.03
CA ILE A 419 20.50 9.85 -38.32
C ILE A 419 20.82 9.43 -36.87
N ARG A 420 22.00 8.79 -36.62
CA ARG A 420 22.50 8.51 -35.29
C ARG A 420 22.49 9.76 -34.43
N LYS A 421 23.14 10.86 -34.93
CA LYS A 421 23.18 12.11 -34.17
C LYS A 421 21.79 12.66 -33.89
N SER A 422 20.87 12.59 -34.84
CA SER A 422 19.47 13.05 -34.59
C SER A 422 18.77 12.24 -33.53
N ILE A 423 18.98 10.93 -33.46
CA ILE A 423 18.46 10.05 -32.42
C ILE A 423 19.10 10.40 -31.07
N GLU A 424 20.41 10.60 -31.02
CA GLU A 424 21.14 10.99 -29.80
C GLU A 424 20.73 12.37 -29.30
N ASP A 425 20.55 13.34 -30.18
CA ASP A 425 20.06 14.68 -29.84
C ASP A 425 18.64 14.63 -29.26
N LEU A 426 17.76 13.78 -29.79
CA LEU A 426 16.43 13.53 -29.30
C LEU A 426 16.47 12.84 -27.92
N GLY A 427 17.23 11.74 -27.81
CA GLY A 427 17.42 10.99 -26.58
C GLY A 427 17.99 11.85 -25.46
N ASN A 428 18.99 12.69 -25.75
CA ASN A 428 19.56 13.59 -24.75
C ASN A 428 18.56 14.63 -24.21
N LYS A 429 17.55 14.98 -24.98
CA LYS A 429 16.46 15.89 -24.55
C LYS A 429 15.35 15.16 -23.79
N GLN A 430 15.05 13.93 -24.19
CA GLN A 430 13.90 13.16 -23.71
C GLN A 430 14.23 12.34 -22.48
N THR A 431 15.32 11.56 -22.52
CA THR A 431 15.71 10.63 -21.47
C THR A 431 16.12 11.37 -20.20
N ARG A 432 15.47 11.04 -19.11
CA ARG A 432 15.66 11.65 -17.79
C ARG A 432 16.43 10.75 -16.84
N ILE A 433 16.10 9.47 -16.84
CA ILE A 433 16.77 8.46 -16.03
C ILE A 433 17.98 7.95 -16.84
N LYS A 434 19.15 8.56 -16.63
CA LYS A 434 20.37 8.25 -17.37
C LYS A 434 21.27 7.34 -16.54
N PRO A 435 21.80 6.24 -17.14
CA PRO A 435 22.80 5.44 -16.46
C PRO A 435 23.97 6.30 -16.00
N LYS A 436 24.43 6.13 -14.78
CA LYS A 436 25.61 6.79 -14.22
C LYS A 436 26.89 5.95 -14.38
N ASP A 437 26.84 4.92 -15.22
CA ASP A 437 28.01 4.14 -15.58
C ASP A 437 28.75 4.73 -16.81
N LEU A 438 30.02 4.33 -16.99
CA LEU A 438 30.86 4.78 -18.11
C LEU A 438 30.77 3.86 -19.33
N ILE A 439 29.99 2.78 -19.27
CA ILE A 439 30.02 1.68 -20.22
C ILE A 439 28.71 1.60 -21.04
N SER A 440 27.62 2.16 -20.51
CA SER A 440 26.33 2.15 -21.18
C SER A 440 26.31 3.05 -22.41
N SER A 441 25.63 2.61 -23.47
CA SER A 441 25.32 3.46 -24.62
C SER A 441 24.68 4.76 -24.20
N PRO A 442 25.06 5.91 -24.76
CA PRO A 442 24.50 7.21 -24.40
C PRO A 442 23.00 7.29 -24.70
N VAL A 443 22.52 6.57 -25.71
CA VAL A 443 21.09 6.43 -26.02
C VAL A 443 20.82 4.97 -26.38
N LYS A 444 19.88 4.38 -25.67
CA LYS A 444 19.34 3.03 -25.91
C LYS A 444 17.97 3.12 -26.58
N LEU A 445 17.76 2.31 -27.58
CA LEU A 445 16.49 2.09 -28.24
C LEU A 445 15.95 0.72 -27.80
N ASN A 446 14.69 0.62 -27.57
CA ASN A 446 14.01 -0.64 -27.24
C ASN A 446 12.77 -0.77 -28.12
N VAL A 447 12.33 -1.98 -28.41
CA VAL A 447 11.12 -2.19 -29.22
C VAL A 447 9.92 -1.60 -28.50
N ILE A 448 9.72 -1.95 -27.23
CA ILE A 448 8.80 -1.27 -26.35
C ILE A 448 9.61 -0.33 -25.44
N PRO A 449 9.42 0.98 -25.49
CA PRO A 449 10.24 1.90 -24.71
C PRO A 449 9.91 1.83 -23.23
N GLN A 450 10.93 1.97 -22.39
CA GLN A 450 10.78 2.07 -20.94
C GLN A 450 10.08 3.38 -20.56
N ARG A 451 9.40 3.37 -19.41
CA ARG A 451 8.61 4.51 -18.94
C ARG A 451 9.40 5.39 -17.98
N TYR A 452 9.15 6.68 -18.09
CA TYR A 452 9.63 7.65 -17.13
C TYR A 452 8.77 7.60 -15.88
N GLN A 453 9.38 7.36 -14.75
CA GLN A 453 8.77 7.46 -13.42
C GLN A 453 9.50 8.51 -12.60
N PRO A 454 8.82 9.54 -12.06
CA PRO A 454 9.46 10.63 -11.32
C PRO A 454 10.22 10.16 -10.07
N ASP A 455 9.70 9.20 -9.36
CA ASP A 455 10.32 8.59 -8.18
C ASP A 455 11.64 7.87 -8.55
N ALA A 456 11.69 7.17 -9.68
CA ALA A 456 12.93 6.54 -10.15
C ALA A 456 13.98 7.58 -10.53
N GLU A 457 13.61 8.77 -11.06
CA GLU A 457 14.54 9.89 -11.26
C GLU A 457 15.11 10.36 -9.91
N VAL A 458 14.27 10.46 -8.87
CA VAL A 458 14.72 10.84 -7.52
C VAL A 458 15.71 9.81 -6.98
N LEU A 459 15.38 8.53 -7.00
CA LEU A 459 16.27 7.45 -6.52
C LEU A 459 17.63 7.50 -7.25
N GLN A 460 17.61 7.72 -8.57
CA GLN A 460 18.83 7.81 -9.39
C GLN A 460 19.68 9.05 -9.04
N GLU A 461 19.06 10.20 -8.79
CA GLU A 461 19.74 11.47 -8.58
C GLU A 461 20.17 11.74 -7.13
N MET A 462 19.64 10.95 -6.17
CA MET A 462 20.04 11.05 -4.76
C MET A 462 21.24 10.18 -4.40
N VAL A 463 21.89 9.56 -5.39
CA VAL A 463 23.10 8.74 -5.23
C VAL A 463 24.25 9.23 -6.10
N ASP A 464 25.46 8.83 -5.76
CA ASP A 464 26.69 9.11 -6.50
C ASP A 464 27.38 7.82 -6.91
N ASN A 465 28.05 7.84 -8.07
CA ASN A 465 28.77 6.68 -8.62
C ASN A 465 30.30 6.74 -8.46
N GLU A 466 30.83 7.74 -7.75
CA GLU A 466 32.26 7.84 -7.48
C GLU A 466 32.65 7.10 -6.19
N ASN A 467 33.77 6.36 -6.21
CA ASN A 467 34.26 5.66 -5.04
C ASN A 467 34.95 6.61 -4.02
N LYS A 468 34.15 7.39 -3.29
CA LYS A 468 34.56 8.27 -2.21
C LYS A 468 33.68 8.04 -0.99
N PRO A 469 34.23 7.96 0.23
CA PRO A 469 33.45 7.66 1.45
C PRO A 469 32.31 8.63 1.78
N THR A 470 32.37 9.84 1.24
CA THR A 470 31.33 10.88 1.46
C THR A 470 30.29 10.93 0.35
N LEU A 471 30.38 10.06 -0.64
CA LEU A 471 29.38 9.97 -1.72
C LEU A 471 28.40 8.85 -1.42
N ARG A 472 27.14 9.15 -1.57
CA ARG A 472 26.04 8.28 -1.16
C ARG A 472 25.85 7.12 -2.14
N PRO A 473 25.95 5.85 -1.71
CA PRO A 473 25.87 4.69 -2.62
C PRO A 473 24.46 4.20 -2.89
N GLU A 474 23.50 4.45 -1.97
CA GLU A 474 22.13 3.93 -2.01
C GLU A 474 21.11 5.01 -1.65
N PRO A 475 19.95 5.04 -2.32
CA PRO A 475 18.84 5.91 -1.99
C PRO A 475 17.94 5.26 -0.94
N THR A 476 16.97 6.00 -0.39
CA THR A 476 15.90 5.50 0.48
C THR A 476 14.53 5.98 -0.01
N GLY A 477 13.45 5.31 0.39
CA GLY A 477 12.09 5.76 0.06
C GLY A 477 11.77 7.16 0.60
N LEU A 478 12.35 7.54 1.74
CA LEU A 478 12.21 8.90 2.29
C LEU A 478 12.70 9.99 1.32
N ASP A 479 13.72 9.71 0.48
CA ASP A 479 14.19 10.68 -0.54
C ASP A 479 13.07 11.04 -1.52
N VAL A 480 12.29 10.03 -1.95
CA VAL A 480 11.16 10.22 -2.86
C VAL A 480 10.11 11.10 -2.20
N LEU A 481 9.69 10.77 -0.98
CA LEU A 481 8.66 11.53 -0.26
C LEU A 481 9.10 12.96 0.05
N ALA A 482 10.36 13.17 0.42
CA ALA A 482 10.93 14.50 0.64
C ALA A 482 10.98 15.32 -0.66
N ALA A 483 11.37 14.68 -1.78
CA ALA A 483 11.44 15.35 -3.09
C ALA A 483 10.07 15.80 -3.60
N ILE A 484 9.01 15.03 -3.36
CA ILE A 484 7.63 15.44 -3.71
C ILE A 484 7.05 16.47 -2.74
N GLY A 485 7.78 16.84 -1.68
CA GLY A 485 7.48 17.96 -0.79
C GLY A 485 6.81 17.59 0.53
N ILE A 486 6.93 16.34 1.00
CA ILE A 486 6.48 15.93 2.34
C ILE A 486 7.51 16.39 3.38
N GLN A 487 7.15 17.38 4.18
CA GLN A 487 8.07 18.04 5.11
C GLN A 487 8.55 17.13 6.26
N SER A 488 7.72 16.19 6.69
CA SER A 488 8.08 15.21 7.73
C SER A 488 9.19 14.28 7.26
N ALA A 489 9.18 13.84 6.00
CA ALA A 489 10.25 13.04 5.39
C ALA A 489 11.57 13.82 5.35
N GLU A 490 11.54 15.07 4.87
CA GLU A 490 12.72 15.94 4.86
C GLU A 490 13.27 16.18 6.28
N ARG A 491 12.38 16.39 7.27
CA ARG A 491 12.78 16.56 8.66
C ARG A 491 13.52 15.33 9.20
N ILE A 492 13.02 14.11 8.94
CA ILE A 492 13.67 12.87 9.37
C ILE A 492 15.05 12.75 8.73
N LEU A 493 15.16 12.93 7.41
CA LEU A 493 16.41 12.85 6.67
C LEU A 493 17.47 13.84 7.21
N LEU A 494 17.08 15.11 7.44
CA LEU A 494 18.01 16.16 7.80
C LEU A 494 18.23 16.30 9.32
N LYS A 495 17.29 15.89 10.19
CA LYS A 495 17.39 16.14 11.65
C LYS A 495 17.50 14.88 12.50
N GLU A 496 17.03 13.73 12.01
CA GLU A 496 17.14 12.48 12.74
C GLU A 496 18.26 11.61 12.17
N LEU A 497 18.31 11.44 10.84
CA LEU A 497 19.32 10.65 10.15
C LEU A 497 20.60 11.46 9.85
N ASN A 498 20.49 12.79 9.82
CA ASN A 498 21.61 13.73 9.54
C ASN A 498 22.33 13.42 8.21
N GLU A 499 21.57 13.11 7.16
CA GLU A 499 22.09 12.71 5.86
C GLU A 499 23.01 13.79 5.23
N GLN A 500 22.72 15.08 5.46
CA GLN A 500 23.56 16.20 4.99
C GLN A 500 24.94 16.25 5.63
N ASP A 501 25.12 15.68 6.82
CA ASP A 501 26.40 15.62 7.52
C ASP A 501 27.24 14.38 7.10
N ARG A 502 26.53 13.34 6.60
CA ARG A 502 27.14 12.08 6.17
C ARG A 502 27.57 12.12 4.71
N TRP A 503 26.78 12.75 3.84
CA TRP A 503 26.93 12.68 2.40
C TRP A 503 27.17 14.04 1.76
N ASN A 504 28.17 14.08 0.87
CA ASN A 504 28.53 15.30 0.16
C ASN A 504 27.38 15.76 -0.75
N LYS A 505 27.05 17.07 -0.69
CA LYS A 505 25.98 17.70 -1.50
C LYS A 505 24.59 17.11 -1.35
N TYR A 506 24.32 16.34 -0.29
CA TYR A 506 23.03 15.70 -0.11
C TYR A 506 21.87 16.71 -0.14
N GLU A 507 21.96 17.76 0.66
CA GLU A 507 20.93 18.81 0.74
C GLU A 507 20.77 19.56 -0.60
N GLU A 508 21.87 19.84 -1.30
CA GLU A 508 21.85 20.46 -2.65
C GLU A 508 21.10 19.56 -3.65
N ASN A 509 21.38 18.27 -3.65
CA ASN A 509 20.72 17.31 -4.52
C ASN A 509 19.22 17.18 -4.17
N LEU A 510 18.87 17.12 -2.89
CA LEU A 510 17.48 17.09 -2.45
C LEU A 510 16.71 18.32 -2.90
N GLN A 511 17.28 19.54 -2.73
CA GLN A 511 16.62 20.77 -3.17
C GLN A 511 16.46 20.80 -4.70
N ARG A 512 17.44 20.31 -5.45
CA ARG A 512 17.35 20.17 -6.91
C ARG A 512 16.22 19.21 -7.30
N MET A 513 16.07 18.08 -6.61
CA MET A 513 14.96 17.14 -6.86
C MET A 513 13.61 17.71 -6.47
N LYS A 514 13.51 18.45 -5.37
CA LYS A 514 12.26 19.16 -5.00
C LYS A 514 11.83 20.15 -6.10
N GLN A 515 12.75 20.93 -6.64
CA GLN A 515 12.46 21.83 -7.76
C GLN A 515 12.00 21.04 -8.98
N ARG A 516 12.67 19.92 -9.27
CA ARG A 516 12.37 19.06 -10.40
C ARG A 516 11.00 18.42 -10.28
N MET A 517 10.60 17.94 -9.08
CA MET A 517 9.29 17.35 -8.82
C MET A 517 8.14 18.37 -8.91
N ASN A 518 8.42 19.66 -8.68
CA ASN A 518 7.44 20.74 -8.90
C ASN A 518 7.12 20.99 -10.38
N GLU A 519 7.97 20.52 -11.31
CA GLU A 519 7.73 20.63 -12.76
C GLU A 519 6.91 19.46 -13.33
N ILE A 520 6.70 18.41 -12.54
CA ILE A 520 6.01 17.20 -12.96
C ILE A 520 4.49 17.44 -13.04
N ASP A 521 3.89 17.02 -14.16
CA ASP A 521 2.44 16.86 -14.23
C ASP A 521 2.02 15.57 -13.51
N TRP A 522 1.61 15.70 -12.28
CA TRP A 522 1.16 14.59 -11.46
C TRP A 522 -0.19 13.99 -11.92
N ASN A 523 -0.86 14.61 -12.89
CA ASN A 523 -2.13 14.14 -13.43
C ASN A 523 -1.99 13.39 -14.76
N CYS A 524 -0.79 13.24 -15.30
CA CYS A 524 -0.57 12.68 -16.63
C CYS A 524 -0.84 11.17 -16.75
N CYS A 525 -0.74 10.41 -15.67
CA CYS A 525 -0.97 8.96 -15.64
C CYS A 525 -1.45 8.49 -14.25
N VAL A 526 -1.89 7.22 -14.17
CA VAL A 526 -2.40 6.64 -12.91
C VAL A 526 -1.29 6.55 -11.87
N ALA A 527 -0.11 6.04 -12.22
CA ALA A 527 1.03 5.93 -11.30
C ALA A 527 1.41 7.29 -10.68
N ASN A 528 1.48 8.36 -11.48
CA ASN A 528 1.77 9.71 -10.96
C ASN A 528 0.65 10.22 -10.02
N ARG A 529 -0.62 9.98 -10.36
CA ARG A 529 -1.75 10.34 -9.48
C ARG A 529 -1.71 9.58 -8.16
N TRP A 530 -1.31 8.32 -8.19
CA TRP A 530 -1.15 7.50 -6.99
C TRP A 530 -0.05 8.08 -6.09
N ILE A 531 1.15 8.35 -6.63
CA ILE A 531 2.23 9.01 -5.88
C ILE A 531 1.77 10.36 -5.31
N ALA A 532 1.05 11.16 -6.10
CA ALA A 532 0.52 12.44 -5.63
C ALA A 532 -0.50 12.28 -4.50
N SER A 533 -1.31 11.22 -4.50
CA SER A 533 -2.27 10.94 -3.42
C SER A 533 -1.57 10.62 -2.09
N THR A 534 -0.40 10.00 -2.12
CA THR A 534 0.38 9.71 -0.90
C THR A 534 0.81 10.98 -0.16
N LYS A 535 0.98 12.09 -0.87
CA LYS A 535 1.27 13.39 -0.26
C LYS A 535 0.12 13.87 0.63
N GLU A 536 -1.12 13.63 0.22
CA GLU A 536 -2.31 14.06 0.94
C GLU A 536 -2.56 13.23 2.22
N ILE A 537 -1.96 12.04 2.34
CA ILE A 537 -1.98 11.25 3.59
C ILE A 537 -1.33 12.04 4.73
N ASN A 538 -0.32 12.85 4.42
CA ASN A 538 0.41 13.67 5.39
C ASN A 538 -0.25 15.04 5.66
N ALA A 539 -1.41 15.32 5.07
CA ALA A 539 -2.14 16.56 5.31
C ALA A 539 -2.85 16.52 6.66
N VAL A 540 -2.64 17.53 7.49
CA VAL A 540 -3.34 17.70 8.76
C VAL A 540 -4.51 18.66 8.53
N PRO A 541 -5.78 18.19 8.56
CA PRO A 541 -6.94 19.06 8.31
C PRO A 541 -7.15 20.07 9.45
N GLU A 542 -7.85 21.16 9.13
CA GLU A 542 -8.34 22.08 10.17
C GLU A 542 -9.32 21.32 11.09
N GLY A 543 -9.23 21.54 12.38
CA GLY A 543 -10.02 20.81 13.37
C GLY A 543 -9.53 19.39 13.67
N ALA A 544 -8.40 18.96 13.09
CA ALA A 544 -7.84 17.63 13.32
C ALA A 544 -7.75 17.29 14.81
N PRO A 545 -8.00 16.02 15.18
CA PRO A 545 -7.85 15.57 16.55
C PRO A 545 -6.39 15.70 17.03
N TYR A 546 -6.21 15.70 18.34
CA TYR A 546 -4.94 16.01 18.99
C TYR A 546 -3.77 15.10 18.59
N PHE A 547 -4.02 13.81 18.34
CA PHE A 547 -3.00 12.84 17.96
C PHE A 547 -2.42 13.12 16.56
N MET A 548 -3.23 13.60 15.62
CA MET A 548 -2.77 13.95 14.26
C MET A 548 -1.82 15.17 14.22
N LYS A 549 -1.66 15.88 15.33
CA LYS A 549 -0.77 17.04 15.45
C LYS A 549 0.57 16.70 16.08
N THR A 550 0.88 15.42 16.26
CA THR A 550 2.13 14.97 16.88
C THR A 550 3.17 14.59 15.82
N PRO A 551 4.47 14.79 16.10
CA PRO A 551 5.54 14.31 15.22
C PRO A 551 5.53 12.79 15.01
N GLN A 552 4.97 12.04 15.97
CA GLN A 552 4.83 10.60 15.88
C GLN A 552 3.73 10.21 14.88
N TRP A 553 2.66 11.01 14.76
CA TRP A 553 1.66 10.81 13.73
C TRP A 553 2.22 11.07 12.33
N ASP A 554 3.11 12.05 12.17
CA ASP A 554 3.85 12.24 10.92
C ASP A 554 4.59 10.97 10.50
N LYS A 555 5.19 10.22 11.45
CA LYS A 555 5.85 8.94 11.16
C LYS A 555 4.85 7.85 10.78
N LYS A 556 3.65 7.82 11.38
CA LYS A 556 2.57 6.91 10.98
C LYS A 556 2.14 7.19 9.54
N THR A 557 1.90 8.43 9.19
CA THR A 557 1.48 8.81 7.83
C THR A 557 2.56 8.58 6.79
N LEU A 558 3.84 8.76 7.15
CA LEU A 558 4.96 8.39 6.29
C LEU A 558 5.06 6.88 6.07
N ASN A 559 4.85 6.06 7.12
CA ASN A 559 4.77 4.61 6.97
C ASN A 559 3.67 4.21 5.98
N SER A 560 2.47 4.78 6.10
CA SER A 560 1.35 4.54 5.18
C SER A 560 1.70 4.96 3.74
N ALA A 561 2.30 6.14 3.56
CA ALA A 561 2.68 6.68 2.25
C ALA A 561 3.78 5.85 1.57
N LEU A 562 4.80 5.42 2.33
CA LEU A 562 5.90 4.59 1.82
C LEU A 562 5.44 3.17 1.49
N ALA A 563 4.60 2.58 2.32
CA ALA A 563 4.05 1.26 2.06
C ALA A 563 3.19 1.26 0.79
N SER A 564 2.31 2.25 0.63
CA SER A 564 1.52 2.41 -0.59
C SER A 564 2.38 2.71 -1.83
N TRP A 565 3.49 3.43 -1.67
CA TRP A 565 4.46 3.60 -2.75
C TRP A 565 5.17 2.27 -3.07
N ALA A 566 5.51 1.44 -2.08
CA ALA A 566 6.07 0.11 -2.29
C ALA A 566 5.08 -0.80 -3.05
N GLU A 567 3.78 -0.74 -2.72
CA GLU A 567 2.71 -1.41 -3.47
C GLU A 567 2.68 -0.96 -4.95
N LEU A 568 2.73 0.35 -5.21
CA LEU A 568 2.82 0.86 -6.57
C LEU A 568 4.09 0.37 -7.30
N LYS A 569 5.23 0.29 -6.61
CA LYS A 569 6.48 -0.24 -7.21
C LYS A 569 6.37 -1.73 -7.50
N HIS A 570 5.71 -2.49 -6.66
CA HIS A 570 5.37 -3.88 -6.89
C HIS A 570 4.50 -4.03 -8.14
N ASP A 571 3.42 -3.27 -8.27
CA ASP A 571 2.52 -3.31 -9.42
C ASP A 571 3.19 -2.84 -10.69
N ALA A 572 4.07 -1.85 -10.58
CA ALA A 572 4.86 -1.34 -11.70
C ALA A 572 5.95 -2.31 -12.17
N ILE A 573 6.24 -3.38 -11.43
CA ILE A 573 7.17 -4.45 -11.85
C ILE A 573 6.66 -5.15 -13.11
N LEU A 574 5.40 -5.28 -13.26
CA LEU A 574 4.55 -5.73 -14.38
C LEU A 574 3.28 -6.51 -13.99
N TYR A 575 2.45 -6.18 -13.00
CA TYR A 575 1.01 -6.47 -12.79
C TYR A 575 0.45 -7.86 -12.34
N ALA A 576 -0.62 -7.85 -11.64
CA ALA A 576 -1.26 -8.73 -10.76
C ALA A 576 -2.52 -9.49 -10.89
N LYS A 577 -3.10 -10.16 -9.95
CA LYS A 577 -4.49 -10.55 -9.70
C LYS A 577 -4.72 -11.72 -8.71
N GLN A 578 -5.85 -12.12 -8.10
CA GLN A 578 -7.29 -12.23 -8.07
C GLN A 578 -7.87 -13.03 -6.86
N PRO A 579 -9.14 -13.52 -6.64
CA PRO A 579 -10.52 -13.27 -6.28
C PRO A 579 -11.20 -13.85 -4.99
N PHE A 580 -12.39 -13.73 -4.59
CA PHE A 580 -13.82 -13.88 -4.35
C PHE A 580 -14.30 -14.39 -2.96
N GLY A 581 -15.49 -14.02 -2.55
CA GLY A 581 -16.14 -14.23 -1.32
C GLY A 581 -17.52 -14.83 -1.24
N ALA A 582 -18.19 -14.95 -0.12
CA ALA A 582 -19.64 -14.96 0.08
C ALA A 582 -20.11 -15.00 1.55
N GLU A 583 -21.41 -14.78 1.80
CA GLU A 583 -22.09 -14.22 2.94
C GLU A 583 -23.14 -15.15 3.57
N CYS A 584 -23.57 -14.87 4.84
CA CYS A 584 -24.79 -15.39 5.47
C CYS A 584 -25.37 -14.45 6.54
N GLY A 585 -26.70 -14.43 6.75
CA GLY A 585 -27.42 -13.58 7.70
C GLY A 585 -28.44 -14.33 8.56
N GLY A 586 -28.84 -13.77 9.71
CA GLY A 586 -29.82 -14.31 10.65
C GLY A 586 -30.51 -13.27 11.55
N TYR A 587 -31.65 -13.59 12.17
CA TYR A 587 -32.51 -12.70 12.94
C TYR A 587 -32.37 -12.92 14.47
N GLY A 588 -32.36 -11.81 15.26
CA GLY A 588 -32.29 -11.84 16.71
C GLY A 588 -32.78 -10.55 17.42
N VAL A 589 -32.43 -10.40 18.69
CA VAL A 589 -32.58 -9.15 19.46
C VAL A 589 -31.83 -8.03 18.73
N PRO A 590 -32.33 -6.75 18.76
CA PRO A 590 -31.60 -5.65 18.08
C PRO A 590 -30.14 -5.63 18.49
N GLU A 591 -29.26 -5.69 17.50
CA GLU A 591 -27.83 -5.70 17.70
C GLU A 591 -27.36 -4.36 18.28
N PRO A 592 -26.42 -4.37 19.22
CA PRO A 592 -25.84 -3.15 19.73
C PRO A 592 -24.98 -2.49 18.64
N ILE A 593 -24.71 -1.20 18.80
CA ILE A 593 -23.91 -0.39 17.86
C ILE A 593 -22.57 -0.12 18.50
N THR A 594 -21.51 -0.59 17.84
CA THR A 594 -20.13 -0.28 18.19
C THR A 594 -19.76 1.09 17.64
N ARG A 595 -19.30 2.00 18.51
CA ARG A 595 -18.95 3.37 18.13
C ARG A 595 -17.51 3.44 17.62
N GLY A 596 -17.31 3.21 16.34
CA GLY A 596 -16.02 3.37 15.70
C GLY A 596 -15.69 4.83 15.33
N TYR A 597 -14.54 5.03 14.70
CA TYR A 597 -14.01 6.32 14.24
C TYR A 597 -13.26 6.14 12.91
N VAL A 598 -13.36 7.10 12.00
CA VAL A 598 -12.63 7.11 10.73
C VAL A 598 -11.48 8.10 10.81
N GLU A 599 -10.29 7.75 10.30
CA GLU A 599 -9.16 8.67 10.19
C GLU A 599 -9.59 9.91 9.37
N PRO A 600 -9.69 11.10 9.98
CA PRO A 600 -10.40 12.21 9.36
C PRO A 600 -9.50 12.99 8.39
N ASN A 601 -9.06 12.36 7.31
CA ASN A 601 -8.23 12.96 6.26
C ASN A 601 -9.04 13.27 4.98
N ILE A 602 -9.75 14.41 5.00
CA ILE A 602 -10.59 14.85 3.86
C ILE A 602 -9.78 14.97 2.56
N ALA A 603 -8.53 15.47 2.65
CA ALA A 603 -7.68 15.67 1.48
C ALA A 603 -7.38 14.33 0.79
N TYR A 604 -6.98 13.33 1.56
CA TYR A 604 -6.71 12.00 1.04
C TYR A 604 -7.97 11.33 0.46
N TRP A 605 -9.09 11.29 1.19
CA TRP A 605 -10.32 10.65 0.70
C TRP A 605 -10.82 11.27 -0.61
N THR A 606 -10.67 12.60 -0.76
CA THR A 606 -10.99 13.28 -2.01
C THR A 606 -10.08 12.82 -3.15
N LYS A 607 -8.78 12.69 -2.90
CA LYS A 607 -7.81 12.21 -3.91
C LYS A 607 -8.01 10.74 -4.25
N ALA A 608 -8.40 9.91 -3.31
CA ALA A 608 -8.73 8.51 -3.55
C ALA A 608 -9.90 8.37 -4.55
N ILE A 609 -10.95 9.15 -4.38
CA ILE A 609 -12.09 9.19 -5.33
C ILE A 609 -11.64 9.67 -6.72
N GLU A 610 -10.85 10.76 -6.79
CA GLU A 610 -10.31 11.27 -8.05
C GLU A 610 -9.43 10.23 -8.77
N LEU A 611 -8.67 9.44 -8.02
CA LEU A 611 -7.80 8.39 -8.55
C LEU A 611 -8.62 7.24 -9.15
N ILE A 612 -9.66 6.78 -8.45
CA ILE A 612 -10.59 5.75 -8.95
C ILE A 612 -11.29 6.24 -10.22
N ASP A 613 -11.85 7.45 -10.19
CA ASP A 613 -12.59 8.01 -11.33
C ASP A 613 -11.69 8.16 -12.56
N ALA A 614 -10.44 8.62 -12.38
CA ALA A 614 -9.48 8.75 -13.46
C ALA A 614 -9.08 7.39 -14.04
N THR A 615 -8.87 6.39 -13.19
CA THR A 615 -8.54 5.02 -13.61
C THR A 615 -9.68 4.44 -14.43
N ASN A 616 -10.91 4.52 -13.94
CA ASN A 616 -12.11 4.01 -14.63
C ASN A 616 -12.35 4.69 -15.99
N ALA A 617 -12.23 6.02 -16.04
CA ALA A 617 -12.38 6.76 -17.29
C ALA A 617 -11.38 6.31 -18.37
N LEU A 618 -10.19 5.96 -17.95
CA LEU A 618 -9.13 5.50 -18.81
C LEU A 618 -9.36 4.07 -19.33
N LEU A 619 -9.80 3.18 -18.45
CA LEU A 619 -10.17 1.81 -18.82
C LEU A 619 -11.29 1.80 -19.86
N LYS A 620 -12.32 2.60 -19.66
CA LYS A 620 -13.41 2.75 -20.61
C LYS A 620 -12.93 3.31 -21.95
N LYS A 621 -12.01 4.27 -21.94
CA LYS A 621 -11.45 4.86 -23.16
C LYS A 621 -10.74 3.85 -24.06
N TYR A 622 -10.06 2.86 -23.47
CA TYR A 622 -9.29 1.85 -24.22
C TYR A 622 -9.98 0.49 -24.33
N ASP A 623 -11.27 0.42 -23.98
CA ASP A 623 -12.05 -0.83 -23.98
C ASP A 623 -11.37 -1.96 -23.15
N LEU A 624 -10.88 -1.59 -21.99
CA LEU A 624 -10.19 -2.48 -21.06
C LEU A 624 -11.05 -2.87 -19.85
N THR A 625 -12.29 -2.37 -19.77
CA THR A 625 -13.21 -2.72 -18.68
C THR A 625 -13.78 -4.12 -18.84
N THR A 626 -14.01 -4.77 -17.71
CA THR A 626 -14.81 -6.00 -17.58
C THR A 626 -16.02 -5.71 -16.70
N GLU A 627 -17.01 -6.61 -16.66
CA GLU A 627 -18.16 -6.48 -15.75
C GLU A 627 -17.66 -6.43 -14.29
N LYS A 628 -16.72 -7.30 -13.94
CA LYS A 628 -16.06 -7.37 -12.65
C LYS A 628 -15.34 -6.04 -12.30
N SER A 629 -14.50 -5.53 -13.19
CA SER A 629 -13.77 -4.28 -12.92
C SER A 629 -14.70 -3.08 -12.74
N ASN A 630 -15.83 -3.02 -13.44
CA ASN A 630 -16.82 -1.96 -13.26
C ASN A 630 -17.51 -2.06 -11.89
N SER A 631 -17.96 -3.27 -11.47
CA SER A 631 -18.57 -3.48 -10.14
C SER A 631 -17.62 -3.08 -9.02
N CYS A 632 -16.40 -3.61 -9.02
CA CYS A 632 -15.42 -3.29 -7.98
C CYS A 632 -15.02 -1.79 -7.95
N THR A 633 -14.99 -1.14 -9.12
CA THR A 633 -14.77 0.31 -9.19
C THR A 633 -15.87 1.09 -8.45
N GLU A 634 -17.13 0.73 -8.68
CA GLU A 634 -18.29 1.36 -8.04
C GLU A 634 -18.25 1.11 -6.53
N GLU A 635 -18.01 -0.13 -6.11
CA GLU A 635 -17.94 -0.50 -4.69
C GLU A 635 -16.83 0.24 -3.93
N LEU A 636 -15.60 0.29 -4.48
CA LEU A 636 -14.50 1.04 -3.88
C LEU A 636 -14.78 2.54 -3.82
N ARG A 637 -15.37 3.09 -4.87
CA ARG A 637 -15.74 4.49 -4.91
C ARG A 637 -16.78 4.85 -3.84
N ASP A 638 -17.79 4.01 -3.68
CA ASP A 638 -18.83 4.18 -2.65
C ASP A 638 -18.24 4.12 -1.24
N LYS A 639 -17.29 3.20 -0.99
CA LYS A 639 -16.58 3.14 0.30
C LYS A 639 -15.75 4.41 0.54
N ALA A 640 -15.03 4.92 -0.45
CA ALA A 640 -14.27 6.16 -0.31
C ALA A 640 -15.19 7.38 -0.02
N GLU A 641 -16.35 7.48 -0.69
CA GLU A 641 -17.34 8.53 -0.42
C GLU A 641 -17.94 8.41 0.99
N PHE A 642 -18.24 7.19 1.44
CA PHE A 642 -18.71 6.93 2.80
C PHE A 642 -17.68 7.39 3.84
N LEU A 643 -16.40 7.01 3.70
CA LEU A 643 -15.33 7.38 4.62
C LEU A 643 -15.04 8.89 4.61
N LEU A 644 -15.12 9.53 3.44
CA LEU A 644 -15.06 10.99 3.31
C LEU A 644 -16.18 11.69 4.09
N ASN A 645 -17.40 11.17 4.02
CA ASN A 645 -18.55 11.75 4.70
C ASN A 645 -18.46 11.58 6.22
N CYS A 646 -18.01 10.41 6.71
CA CYS A 646 -17.71 10.19 8.12
C CYS A 646 -16.65 11.18 8.63
N SER A 647 -15.52 11.30 7.90
CA SER A 647 -14.43 12.24 8.23
C SER A 647 -14.90 13.69 8.36
N ARG A 648 -15.78 14.15 7.46
CA ARG A 648 -16.36 15.51 7.53
C ARG A 648 -17.19 15.71 8.80
N LYS A 649 -17.99 14.72 9.19
CA LYS A 649 -18.80 14.77 10.40
C LYS A 649 -17.95 14.80 11.66
N GLU A 650 -16.93 13.97 11.71
CA GLU A 650 -16.01 13.88 12.85
C GLU A 650 -15.23 15.17 13.07
N LEU A 651 -14.69 15.78 11.99
CA LEU A 651 -14.04 17.10 12.08
C LEU A 651 -15.00 18.23 12.48
N ALA A 652 -16.27 18.11 12.11
CA ALA A 652 -17.30 19.06 12.52
C ALA A 652 -17.82 18.80 13.95
N GLY A 653 -17.33 17.77 14.65
CA GLY A 653 -17.85 17.35 15.96
C GLY A 653 -19.28 16.80 15.91
N THR A 654 -19.74 16.37 14.73
CA THR A 654 -21.08 15.81 14.53
C THR A 654 -21.03 14.30 14.70
N ARG A 655 -21.90 13.76 15.53
CA ARG A 655 -22.03 12.31 15.73
C ARG A 655 -22.41 11.60 14.42
N LEU A 656 -21.81 10.45 14.15
CA LEU A 656 -22.26 9.55 13.09
C LEU A 656 -23.67 9.00 13.42
N SER A 657 -24.45 8.69 12.41
CA SER A 657 -25.74 7.99 12.59
C SER A 657 -25.50 6.54 12.99
N ASP A 658 -26.53 5.89 13.51
CA ASP A 658 -26.43 4.50 13.92
C ASP A 658 -26.15 3.58 12.70
N GLU A 659 -26.68 3.90 11.52
CA GLU A 659 -26.38 3.19 10.28
C GLU A 659 -24.92 3.39 9.81
N GLU A 660 -24.36 4.60 10.00
CA GLU A 660 -22.96 4.87 9.69
C GLU A 660 -22.03 4.12 10.66
N TYR A 661 -22.37 4.05 11.94
CA TYR A 661 -21.61 3.23 12.89
C TYR A 661 -21.63 1.75 12.53
N LYS A 662 -22.75 1.19 12.08
CA LYS A 662 -22.83 -0.19 11.61
C LYS A 662 -21.97 -0.43 10.38
N GLN A 663 -21.92 0.52 9.44
CA GLN A 663 -21.02 0.42 8.29
C GLN A 663 -19.55 0.52 8.69
N VAL A 664 -19.21 1.31 9.72
CA VAL A 664 -17.85 1.36 10.28
C VAL A 664 -17.51 0.06 11.03
N GLU A 665 -18.46 -0.54 11.71
CA GLU A 665 -18.31 -1.83 12.40
C GLU A 665 -18.02 -2.95 11.39
N ALA A 666 -18.83 -3.09 10.36
CA ALA A 666 -18.71 -4.10 9.31
C ALA A 666 -17.70 -3.76 8.20
N ILE A 667 -16.79 -2.80 8.43
CA ILE A 667 -15.87 -2.32 7.38
C ILE A 667 -14.89 -3.40 6.93
N GLY A 668 -14.46 -4.28 7.83
CA GLY A 668 -13.57 -5.40 7.54
C GLY A 668 -14.16 -6.32 6.50
N SER A 669 -15.33 -6.90 6.80
CA SER A 669 -16.05 -7.81 5.90
C SER A 669 -16.40 -7.17 4.56
N ALA A 670 -16.67 -5.85 4.54
CA ALA A 670 -16.93 -5.14 3.29
C ALA A 670 -15.67 -5.06 2.40
N PHE A 671 -14.50 -4.85 2.98
CA PHE A 671 -13.23 -4.83 2.23
C PHE A 671 -12.74 -6.24 1.89
N GLU A 672 -12.93 -7.23 2.75
CA GLU A 672 -12.72 -8.64 2.41
C GLU A 672 -13.55 -9.03 1.19
N TYR A 673 -14.87 -8.74 1.21
CA TYR A 673 -15.78 -9.02 0.09
C TYR A 673 -15.29 -8.39 -1.22
N ILE A 674 -14.95 -7.10 -1.23
CA ILE A 674 -14.44 -6.41 -2.42
C ILE A 674 -13.13 -7.07 -2.89
N THR A 675 -12.22 -7.36 -1.98
CA THR A 675 -10.92 -7.94 -2.29
C THR A 675 -11.08 -9.35 -2.84
N LEU A 676 -11.90 -10.18 -2.21
CA LEU A 676 -12.23 -11.51 -2.70
C LEU A 676 -12.90 -11.45 -4.10
N HIS A 677 -13.83 -10.52 -4.35
CA HIS A 677 -14.44 -10.34 -5.67
C HIS A 677 -13.41 -9.87 -6.72
N LEU A 678 -12.46 -9.06 -6.35
CA LEU A 678 -11.35 -8.67 -7.22
C LEU A 678 -10.49 -9.87 -7.61
N ILE A 679 -10.13 -10.71 -6.68
CA ILE A 679 -9.22 -11.81 -6.87
C ILE A 679 -9.86 -13.11 -7.40
N GLN A 680 -11.15 -13.31 -7.72
CA GLN A 680 -11.80 -14.53 -8.26
C GLN A 680 -11.53 -14.83 -9.75
N GLN A 681 -11.10 -16.04 -10.08
CA GLN A 681 -11.02 -16.50 -11.47
C GLN A 681 -12.40 -16.96 -11.99
N LYS A 682 -12.56 -16.94 -13.32
CA LYS A 682 -13.86 -17.12 -13.98
C LYS A 682 -14.61 -18.42 -13.64
N ASP A 683 -13.91 -19.45 -13.22
CA ASP A 683 -14.46 -20.79 -12.93
C ASP A 683 -14.14 -21.26 -11.49
N GLU A 684 -13.73 -20.33 -10.59
CA GLU A 684 -13.35 -20.61 -9.22
C GLU A 684 -14.34 -19.97 -8.25
N TYR A 685 -14.68 -20.66 -7.15
CA TYR A 685 -15.52 -20.12 -6.10
C TYR A 685 -14.80 -20.21 -4.75
N LEU A 686 -14.52 -19.08 -4.12
CA LEU A 686 -13.89 -19.00 -2.83
C LEU A 686 -14.93 -18.65 -1.76
N ASN A 687 -15.03 -19.48 -0.73
CA ASN A 687 -16.00 -19.32 0.37
C ASN A 687 -15.53 -18.35 1.48
N GLY A 688 -14.38 -17.72 1.32
CA GLY A 688 -13.75 -16.83 2.30
C GLY A 688 -12.23 -16.82 2.16
N TRP A 689 -11.55 -15.98 2.95
CA TRP A 689 -10.11 -15.78 2.86
C TRP A 689 -9.27 -17.04 3.11
N ASP A 690 -9.81 -18.00 3.88
CA ASP A 690 -9.12 -19.29 4.12
C ASP A 690 -8.87 -20.10 2.84
N ALA A 691 -9.69 -19.89 1.81
CA ALA A 691 -9.54 -20.54 0.52
C ALA A 691 -8.53 -19.86 -0.42
N VAL A 692 -8.03 -18.68 -0.07
CA VAL A 692 -7.00 -17.98 -0.85
C VAL A 692 -5.65 -18.66 -0.65
N GLU A 693 -4.99 -19.00 -1.76
CA GLU A 693 -3.67 -19.63 -1.78
C GLU A 693 -2.62 -18.72 -2.42
N GLY A 694 -1.34 -19.06 -2.23
CA GLY A 694 -0.22 -18.34 -2.80
C GLY A 694 0.06 -17.00 -2.12
N ALA A 695 0.81 -16.14 -2.77
CA ALA A 695 1.26 -14.89 -2.14
C ALA A 695 0.15 -13.87 -1.92
N ASP A 696 -0.95 -13.94 -2.66
CA ASP A 696 -2.10 -13.04 -2.47
C ASP A 696 -2.79 -13.24 -1.11
N LYS A 697 -2.52 -14.36 -0.42
CA LYS A 697 -3.04 -14.63 0.92
C LYS A 697 -2.59 -13.60 1.95
N LYS A 698 -1.35 -13.11 1.83
CA LYS A 698 -0.74 -12.18 2.80
C LYS A 698 -0.49 -10.82 2.17
N ILE A 699 -0.70 -9.76 2.95
CA ILE A 699 -0.41 -8.38 2.54
C ILE A 699 1.06 -8.13 2.21
N ALA A 700 1.95 -8.98 2.73
CA ALA A 700 3.40 -8.81 2.58
C ALA A 700 3.84 -9.02 1.13
N LEU A 701 4.42 -7.99 0.54
CA LEU A 701 4.92 -7.93 -0.84
C LEU A 701 6.26 -7.22 -0.91
N VAL A 702 7.00 -7.40 -2.02
CA VAL A 702 8.35 -6.84 -2.19
C VAL A 702 8.61 -6.34 -3.61
N ALA A 703 9.24 -5.18 -3.71
CA ALA A 703 9.66 -4.59 -5.00
C ALA A 703 11.14 -4.23 -4.98
N ASP A 704 11.88 -4.63 -6.01
CA ASP A 704 13.24 -4.16 -6.25
C ASP A 704 13.23 -2.81 -6.96
N VAL A 705 13.67 -1.77 -6.27
CA VAL A 705 13.54 -0.38 -6.73
C VAL A 705 14.84 0.24 -7.23
N TYR A 706 15.99 -0.28 -6.79
CA TYR A 706 17.29 0.26 -7.17
C TYR A 706 18.39 -0.82 -7.18
N THR A 707 19.27 -0.77 -8.17
CA THR A 707 20.47 -1.63 -8.23
C THR A 707 21.70 -0.79 -7.92
N ALA A 708 22.21 -0.90 -6.70
CA ALA A 708 23.37 -0.19 -6.19
C ALA A 708 24.67 -0.91 -6.62
N ASN A 709 25.12 -0.67 -7.82
CA ASN A 709 26.34 -1.25 -8.40
C ASN A 709 27.37 -0.17 -8.77
N ALA A 710 27.45 0.91 -7.99
CA ALA A 710 28.41 1.98 -8.19
C ALA A 710 29.77 1.68 -7.55
N PHE A 711 30.83 2.26 -8.06
CA PHE A 711 32.20 2.09 -7.54
C PHE A 711 32.35 2.52 -6.07
N ASN A 712 31.51 3.40 -5.56
CA ASN A 712 31.53 3.88 -4.19
C ASN A 712 30.80 2.95 -3.21
N ASN A 713 30.09 1.96 -3.72
CA ASN A 713 29.47 0.93 -2.89
C ASN A 713 30.41 -0.28 -2.73
N PRO A 714 30.99 -0.51 -1.54
CA PRO A 714 31.86 -1.66 -1.29
C PRO A 714 31.11 -3.00 -1.31
N ASN A 715 29.77 -2.95 -1.17
CA ASN A 715 28.89 -4.11 -1.17
C ASN A 715 27.78 -3.88 -2.21
N PRO A 716 28.03 -4.19 -3.50
CA PRO A 716 26.99 -4.03 -4.51
C PRO A 716 25.73 -4.81 -4.16
N ALA A 717 24.58 -4.15 -4.25
CA ALA A 717 23.34 -4.68 -3.73
C ALA A 717 22.13 -4.26 -4.60
N VAL A 718 21.01 -4.93 -4.33
CA VAL A 718 19.69 -4.53 -4.78
C VAL A 718 18.94 -3.97 -3.58
N VAL A 719 18.41 -2.76 -3.71
CA VAL A 719 17.56 -2.13 -2.71
C VAL A 719 16.12 -2.55 -2.95
N TYR A 720 15.49 -2.99 -1.89
CA TYR A 720 14.09 -3.42 -1.85
C TYR A 720 13.25 -2.50 -0.99
N GLU A 721 12.08 -2.16 -1.49
CA GLU A 721 10.99 -1.56 -0.77
C GLU A 721 9.88 -2.60 -0.63
N ALA A 722 9.30 -2.71 0.55
CA ALA A 722 8.39 -3.81 0.83
C ALA A 722 7.33 -3.44 1.86
N VAL A 723 6.30 -4.26 1.89
CA VAL A 723 5.30 -4.28 2.96
C VAL A 723 5.49 -5.56 3.77
N GLY A 724 5.44 -5.44 5.09
CA GLY A 724 5.45 -6.58 6.02
C GLY A 724 4.03 -6.95 6.46
N PRO A 725 3.88 -7.77 7.53
CA PRO A 725 2.58 -8.15 8.08
C PRO A 725 1.76 -6.94 8.51
N ALA A 726 0.45 -7.06 8.52
CA ALA A 726 -0.46 -6.05 9.04
C ALA A 726 -0.15 -5.74 10.51
N HIS A 727 0.02 -4.46 10.86
CA HIS A 727 0.19 -4.02 12.24
C HIS A 727 -1.12 -3.45 12.77
N GLU A 728 -1.32 -3.59 14.08
CA GLU A 728 -2.44 -2.97 14.76
C GLU A 728 -2.09 -1.53 15.18
N ILE A 729 -3.04 -0.63 15.08
CA ILE A 729 -2.95 0.69 15.68
C ILE A 729 -4.05 0.86 16.72
N TYR A 730 -3.65 1.25 17.93
CA TYR A 730 -4.58 1.67 18.99
C TYR A 730 -4.60 3.18 19.06
N VAL A 731 -5.80 3.76 19.05
CA VAL A 731 -5.99 5.22 19.08
C VAL A 731 -7.01 5.58 20.14
N VAL A 732 -6.70 6.60 20.94
CA VAL A 732 -7.65 7.15 21.90
C VAL A 732 -8.40 8.30 21.23
N VAL A 733 -9.67 8.10 20.94
CA VAL A 733 -10.55 9.09 20.32
C VAL A 733 -11.59 9.63 21.29
N GLU A 734 -12.07 10.83 21.05
CA GLU A 734 -13.20 11.40 21.81
C GLU A 734 -14.49 11.29 20.99
N ILE A 735 -15.48 10.62 21.54
CA ILE A 735 -16.83 10.51 20.96
C ILE A 735 -17.83 11.00 22.02
N GLU A 736 -18.60 12.04 21.71
CA GLU A 736 -19.57 12.66 22.63
C GLU A 736 -18.99 13.01 24.03
N GLY A 737 -17.74 13.45 24.07
CA GLY A 737 -17.02 13.82 25.28
C GLY A 737 -16.49 12.65 26.11
N TYR A 738 -16.63 11.40 25.66
CA TYR A 738 -16.01 10.22 26.26
C TYR A 738 -14.79 9.76 25.47
N LEU A 739 -13.72 9.37 26.16
CA LEU A 739 -12.55 8.78 25.53
C LEU A 739 -12.79 7.27 25.29
N TYR A 740 -12.70 6.87 24.05
CA TYR A 740 -12.73 5.47 23.64
C TYR A 740 -11.35 5.01 23.18
N LEU A 741 -10.96 3.82 23.60
CA LEU A 741 -9.85 3.11 22.96
C LEU A 741 -10.39 2.40 21.72
N THR A 742 -9.86 2.72 20.58
CA THR A 742 -10.22 2.13 19.28
C THR A 742 -9.04 1.36 18.72
N ARG A 743 -9.30 0.40 17.83
CA ARG A 743 -8.28 -0.40 17.13
C ARG A 743 -8.49 -0.34 15.63
N GLY A 744 -7.42 -0.16 14.89
CA GLY A 744 -7.38 -0.24 13.44
C GLY A 744 -6.18 -1.02 12.96
N ALA A 745 -6.02 -1.08 11.65
CA ALA A 745 -4.88 -1.70 11.00
C ALA A 745 -4.03 -0.65 10.28
N VAL A 746 -2.72 -0.86 10.24
CA VAL A 746 -1.78 -0.04 9.49
C VAL A 746 -0.77 -0.92 8.77
N PHE A 747 -0.24 -0.41 7.69
CA PHE A 747 0.89 -1.03 7.00
C PHE A 747 2.12 -1.17 7.91
N SER A 748 3.01 -2.04 7.49
CA SER A 748 4.35 -2.18 8.02
C SER A 748 5.34 -2.01 6.88
N TYR A 749 5.74 -0.78 6.60
CA TYR A 749 6.74 -0.49 5.58
C TYR A 749 8.11 -1.08 5.93
N ARG A 750 8.82 -1.58 4.93
CA ARG A 750 10.13 -2.22 5.03
C ARG A 750 11.06 -1.70 3.95
N GLU A 751 12.31 -1.49 4.33
CA GLU A 751 13.40 -1.10 3.44
C GLU A 751 14.64 -1.89 3.79
N PHE A 752 15.24 -2.58 2.81
CA PHE A 752 16.43 -3.39 3.01
C PHE A 752 17.18 -3.63 1.69
N HIS A 753 18.34 -4.24 1.76
CA HIS A 753 19.08 -4.63 0.57
C HIS A 753 19.55 -6.09 0.64
N GLU A 754 19.70 -6.71 -0.55
CA GLU A 754 20.28 -8.02 -0.75
C GLU A 754 21.48 -7.93 -1.69
N ALA A 755 22.42 -8.85 -1.58
CA ALA A 755 23.60 -8.86 -2.43
C ALA A 755 23.25 -9.01 -3.92
N LEU A 756 24.01 -8.37 -4.79
CA LEU A 756 23.71 -8.28 -6.23
C LEU A 756 23.64 -9.65 -6.94
N ASP A 757 24.35 -10.65 -6.45
CA ASP A 757 24.36 -12.02 -6.96
C ASP A 757 23.22 -12.90 -6.41
N THR A 758 22.44 -12.40 -5.43
CA THR A 758 21.24 -13.05 -4.96
C THR A 758 20.12 -12.96 -6.02
N PRO A 759 19.37 -14.03 -6.26
CA PRO A 759 18.19 -13.95 -7.14
C PRO A 759 17.22 -12.88 -6.67
N ARG A 760 16.55 -12.18 -7.59
CA ARG A 760 15.52 -11.20 -7.26
C ARG A 760 14.41 -11.88 -6.48
N LEU A 761 14.01 -11.29 -5.34
CA LEU A 761 12.97 -11.85 -4.46
C LEU A 761 11.60 -11.88 -5.14
N THR A 762 10.87 -12.94 -4.85
CA THR A 762 9.42 -13.01 -5.08
C THR A 762 8.67 -12.72 -3.78
N ASP A 763 7.37 -12.49 -3.85
CA ASP A 763 6.55 -12.24 -2.66
C ASP A 763 6.55 -13.45 -1.72
N GLU A 764 6.49 -14.66 -2.28
CA GLU A 764 6.54 -15.90 -1.51
C GLU A 764 7.85 -16.02 -0.73
N GLU A 765 8.99 -15.73 -1.36
CA GLU A 765 10.31 -15.75 -0.71
C GLU A 765 10.43 -14.65 0.37
N TRP A 766 9.82 -13.49 0.14
CA TRP A 766 9.76 -12.41 1.12
C TRP A 766 8.90 -12.82 2.33
N GLN A 767 7.74 -13.40 2.09
CA GLN A 767 6.86 -13.92 3.14
C GLN A 767 7.55 -14.99 3.98
N GLU A 768 8.29 -15.92 3.36
CA GLU A 768 9.11 -16.91 4.08
C GLU A 768 10.22 -16.26 4.94
N GLN A 769 10.85 -15.20 4.44
CA GLN A 769 11.86 -14.47 5.23
C GLN A 769 11.25 -13.76 6.44
N LEU A 770 10.03 -13.24 6.31
CA LEU A 770 9.31 -12.62 7.42
C LEU A 770 8.89 -13.63 8.50
N GLU A 771 8.55 -14.86 8.12
CA GLU A 771 8.30 -15.94 9.09
C GLU A 771 9.55 -16.28 9.92
N GLN A 772 10.74 -16.16 9.32
CA GLN A 772 12.02 -16.36 10.03
C GLN A 772 12.42 -15.13 10.86
N ASN A 773 12.12 -13.93 10.40
CA ASN A 773 12.44 -12.67 11.05
C ASN A 773 11.39 -11.58 10.74
N SER A 774 10.34 -11.53 11.53
CA SER A 774 9.23 -10.58 11.37
C SER A 774 9.64 -9.10 11.45
N ASN A 775 10.84 -8.79 11.97
CA ASN A 775 11.38 -7.43 12.09
C ASN A 775 12.34 -7.04 10.93
N LYS A 776 12.56 -7.93 9.95
CA LYS A 776 13.46 -7.63 8.82
C LYS A 776 13.00 -6.35 8.11
N GLY A 777 13.94 -5.44 7.88
CA GLY A 777 13.73 -4.23 7.08
C GLY A 777 12.96 -3.09 7.76
N ILE A 778 12.61 -3.16 9.05
CA ILE A 778 11.98 -2.03 9.74
C ILE A 778 12.96 -0.88 9.85
N PRO A 779 12.70 0.29 9.23
CA PRO A 779 13.57 1.46 9.32
C PRO A 779 13.72 1.97 10.75
N GLU A 780 14.91 2.50 11.09
CA GLU A 780 15.20 2.95 12.46
C GLU A 780 14.26 4.06 12.94
N TRP A 781 13.87 4.97 12.04
CA TRP A 781 12.98 6.08 12.36
C TRP A 781 11.56 5.65 12.73
N MET A 782 11.11 4.45 12.32
CA MET A 782 9.80 3.88 12.67
C MET A 782 9.78 3.25 14.07
N LYS A 783 10.91 2.82 14.61
CA LYS A 783 10.96 2.11 15.89
C LYS A 783 10.41 2.91 17.07
N GLU A 784 10.41 4.25 16.97
CA GLU A 784 9.83 5.13 17.99
C GLU A 784 8.32 4.97 18.15
N ILE A 785 7.61 4.65 17.08
CA ILE A 785 6.14 4.55 17.06
C ILE A 785 5.63 3.12 17.22
N ILE A 786 6.51 2.13 17.14
CA ILE A 786 6.16 0.71 17.30
C ILE A 786 6.41 0.26 18.74
N VAL A 787 5.38 -0.27 19.38
CA VAL A 787 5.45 -0.81 20.74
C VAL A 787 5.55 -2.33 20.70
N PRO A 788 6.75 -2.90 20.88
CA PRO A 788 6.91 -4.36 20.88
C PRO A 788 6.31 -4.97 22.15
N LEU A 789 5.43 -5.94 22.01
CA LEU A 789 4.75 -6.63 23.11
C LEU A 789 5.40 -7.95 23.53
N ASN A 790 6.66 -8.19 23.15
CA ASN A 790 7.43 -9.41 23.47
C ASN A 790 6.73 -10.71 23.02
N GLY A 791 6.19 -10.73 21.81
CA GLY A 791 5.55 -11.90 21.22
C GLY A 791 4.19 -12.26 21.83
N LYS A 792 3.54 -11.34 22.52
CA LYS A 792 2.16 -11.48 22.96
C LYS A 792 1.30 -10.49 22.21
N SER A 793 0.31 -10.97 21.46
CA SER A 793 -0.80 -10.15 21.02
C SER A 793 -1.55 -9.60 22.24
N LEU A 794 -2.20 -8.45 22.06
CA LEU A 794 -3.17 -7.99 23.05
C LEU A 794 -4.37 -8.91 22.94
N ASP A 795 -4.50 -9.78 23.94
CA ASP A 795 -5.60 -10.72 24.02
C ASP A 795 -6.91 -10.00 24.33
N ASN A 796 -7.83 -10.01 23.38
CA ASN A 796 -9.14 -9.38 23.47
C ASN A 796 -10.25 -10.39 23.82
N GLU A 797 -9.91 -11.51 24.45
CA GLU A 797 -10.84 -12.62 24.71
C GLU A 797 -12.05 -12.29 25.60
N LYS A 798 -12.17 -11.10 26.14
CA LYS A 798 -13.40 -10.68 26.82
C LYS A 798 -14.45 -10.25 25.81
N ILE A 799 -14.94 -11.20 25.06
CA ILE A 799 -16.11 -11.03 24.19
C ILE A 799 -17.33 -10.90 25.09
N PHE A 800 -18.00 -9.77 25.00
CA PHE A 800 -19.23 -9.55 25.78
C PHE A 800 -20.47 -9.86 24.97
N TYR A 801 -20.41 -9.78 23.68
CA TYR A 801 -21.49 -10.06 22.77
C TYR A 801 -20.92 -10.59 21.47
N SER A 802 -21.47 -11.68 20.96
CA SER A 802 -21.18 -12.20 19.63
C SER A 802 -22.50 -12.24 18.88
N SER A 803 -22.59 -11.49 17.77
CA SER A 803 -23.64 -11.73 16.79
C SER A 803 -23.21 -12.99 16.04
N GLY A 804 -23.50 -14.15 16.59
CA GLY A 804 -23.03 -15.40 16.00
C GLY A 804 -23.58 -15.65 14.60
N CYS A 805 -22.73 -15.93 13.65
CA CYS A 805 -22.98 -16.85 12.55
C CYS A 805 -22.35 -18.20 12.85
#